data_856eac7a522702793a31c992c2f424ff
#
_entry.id   856eac7a522702793a31c992c2f424ff
#
_cell.length_a   1.000
_cell.length_b   1.000
_cell.length_c   1.000
_cell.angle_alpha   90.00
_cell.angle_beta   90.00
_cell.angle_gamma   90.00
#
_symmetry.space_group_name_H-M   'P 1'
#
loop_
_entity.id
_entity.type
_entity.pdbx_description
1 polymer ?
#
loop_
_entity_poly.entity_id
_entity_poly.type
_entity_poly.pdbx_seq_one_letter_code
_entity_poly.pdbx_strand_id
1 'polypeptide(L)'
;MALLSQRIVRGLVPARFSADRPPARRTSPDRIVLGVRDGHRPSEKPPVRIFLGTERGQFRAERIFIWSVEKYRDPSRIYEIYLLRDLKGFRRGFWLTGFTNYRFAIPEFASFKGRAIYNDADQIYLTDPAELFDTPMDKAGFLSINDRDTSVMLIDCERMAEAWNAHDVRRLSRKALEARARQAGLWGDLDDGWNARDSEYRPGRSHLVHFTTLHTQPWRPFPEQFVYFDNPTGDLWPAMEREANQAGFLPVSATRPSREWGAVHMSLSARPDGQLLQDVLAAGDSGDQHKRLVIEGLMEQVPDQDVPWVLERLFRSTEQLEISIREPGFHSGGRYRRSRWFWLQQFRQAGRIHPHTRWILNHARPMGRSRILHGGPVAEGSIAVLLHRKPGHNQQARANAAELARQTGRTVREYRLEFSEAAFVLRGLVGLTPLPALDSDTAVVVAGGWLPSRTAGILARRRPNLRLVLAGRKAGRARDDGGVIIQCRHFGLPPHPRRLLTDLPLNAGQSETSADPVQWQEWVNANRRAAVLVGGSSRSHRLGKEQAGLLARQISAWAGANNARLLVVASRRTQPVIKALAEGLGEQDLLYAWQANDPHNPYALALEQAHDLIVTGESESMLADAASRGRGFLIWPLPERAAGPWRRFSTWAAERARRPRFNRRGSIRPQQGLTYLCARALERNWILPPRRLEPLHEILYTRGLAAPFGETTPTAFKQTDELQTTVAQAARLLEVESLEPESNVSQSRSTHEQSNH
;
A
#
# COMPACT_ATOMS: atom_id res chain seq x y z
N MET A 1 -31.00 14.96 -2.93
CA MET A 1 -29.95 14.00 -3.34
C MET A 1 -28.55 14.35 -2.84
N ALA A 2 -28.08 15.59 -2.90
CA ALA A 2 -26.76 16.00 -2.37
C ALA A 2 -26.61 15.79 -0.84
N LEU A 3 -27.67 16.00 -0.05
CA LEU A 3 -27.69 15.76 1.39
C LEU A 3 -27.70 14.27 1.78
N LEU A 4 -28.30 13.41 0.97
CA LEU A 4 -28.26 11.96 1.17
C LEU A 4 -26.88 11.38 0.82
N SER A 5 -26.23 11.90 -0.23
CA SER A 5 -24.86 11.47 -0.59
C SER A 5 -23.83 11.91 0.49
N GLN A 6 -24.02 13.08 1.11
CA GLN A 6 -23.20 13.52 2.25
C GLN A 6 -23.44 12.69 3.52
N ARG A 7 -24.69 12.22 3.77
CA ARG A 7 -24.98 11.31 4.90
C ARG A 7 -24.42 9.91 4.67
N ILE A 8 -24.47 9.40 3.45
CA ILE A 8 -23.86 8.10 3.07
C ILE A 8 -22.33 8.19 3.16
N VAL A 9 -21.72 9.30 2.72
CA VAL A 9 -20.28 9.56 2.89
C VAL A 9 -19.92 9.74 4.37
N ARG A 10 -20.77 10.34 5.20
CA ARG A 10 -20.58 10.44 6.67
C ARG A 10 -20.75 9.12 7.41
N GLY A 11 -21.60 8.22 6.94
CA GLY A 11 -21.73 6.87 7.50
C GLY A 11 -20.60 5.93 7.07
N LEU A 12 -19.82 6.30 6.05
CA LEU A 12 -18.77 5.50 5.44
C LEU A 12 -17.35 6.07 5.62
N VAL A 13 -17.21 7.37 5.87
CA VAL A 13 -16.00 8.00 6.45
C VAL A 13 -16.06 7.78 7.97
N PRO A 14 -15.15 7.13 8.51
CA PRO A 14 -15.46 6.02 9.37
C PRO A 14 -15.84 6.46 10.76
N ALA A 15 -16.85 5.83 11.27
CA ALA A 15 -16.94 5.48 12.68
C ALA A 15 -15.58 5.07 13.33
N ARG A 16 -14.54 4.87 12.57
CA ARG A 16 -13.16 4.57 12.95
C ARG A 16 -12.45 5.74 13.63
N PHE A 17 -12.75 6.98 13.25
CA PHE A 17 -12.20 8.20 13.90
C PHE A 17 -13.15 8.83 14.90
N SER A 18 -14.46 8.58 14.80
CA SER A 18 -15.46 9.15 15.71
C SER A 18 -15.71 8.33 16.98
N ALA A 19 -15.12 7.13 17.09
CA ALA A 19 -15.31 6.26 18.26
C ALA A 19 -14.42 6.64 19.45
N ASP A 20 -13.41 7.50 19.24
CA ASP A 20 -12.53 7.93 20.30
C ASP A 20 -13.17 9.08 21.07
N ARG A 21 -13.51 8.87 22.35
CA ARG A 21 -13.92 9.98 23.21
C ARG A 21 -12.71 10.89 23.42
N PRO A 22 -12.84 12.21 23.15
CA PRO A 22 -11.80 13.14 23.52
C PRO A 22 -11.60 13.13 25.05
N PRO A 23 -10.38 13.31 25.55
CA PRO A 23 -10.15 13.65 26.94
C PRO A 23 -10.95 14.92 27.32
N ALA A 24 -10.99 15.23 28.59
CA ALA A 24 -11.64 16.49 29.03
C ALA A 24 -11.08 17.63 28.18
N ARG A 25 -11.99 18.37 27.49
CA ARG A 25 -11.62 19.45 26.57
C ARG A 25 -10.77 20.48 27.30
N ARG A 26 -9.66 20.87 26.68
CA ARG A 26 -8.67 21.79 27.24
C ARG A 26 -9.09 23.25 27.06
N THR A 27 -8.65 24.10 27.95
CA THR A 27 -8.84 25.55 27.83
C THR A 27 -7.76 26.22 27.00
N SER A 28 -6.58 25.63 26.93
CA SER A 28 -5.42 26.12 26.18
C SER A 28 -4.76 24.98 25.39
N PRO A 29 -4.06 25.27 24.27
CA PRO A 29 -3.33 24.28 23.50
C PRO A 29 -2.13 23.72 24.30
N ASP A 30 -1.74 22.47 24.02
CA ASP A 30 -0.49 21.91 24.50
C ASP A 30 0.67 22.51 23.74
N ARG A 31 1.81 22.68 24.42
CA ARG A 31 3.02 23.26 23.85
C ARG A 31 4.15 22.25 23.82
N ILE A 32 4.80 22.14 22.68
CA ILE A 32 6.06 21.43 22.47
C ILE A 32 7.13 22.49 22.22
N VAL A 33 8.27 22.40 22.92
CA VAL A 33 9.37 23.37 22.79
C VAL A 33 10.57 22.66 22.16
N LEU A 34 11.02 23.16 21.04
CA LEU A 34 12.30 22.82 20.43
C LEU A 34 13.30 23.89 20.87
N GLY A 35 14.11 23.54 21.87
CA GLY A 35 15.09 24.43 22.49
C GLY A 35 16.31 24.71 21.61
N VAL A 36 17.17 25.59 22.04
CA VAL A 36 18.50 25.81 21.43
C VAL A 36 19.24 24.46 21.38
N ARG A 37 19.86 24.14 20.26
CA ARG A 37 20.66 22.91 20.14
C ARG A 37 21.98 23.03 20.92
N ASP A 38 22.42 21.92 21.46
CA ASP A 38 23.69 21.85 22.21
C ASP A 38 24.83 22.42 21.36
N GLY A 39 25.70 23.19 22.01
CA GLY A 39 26.83 23.86 21.39
C GLY A 39 26.52 25.21 20.70
N HIS A 40 25.25 25.64 20.64
CA HIS A 40 24.85 26.91 20.03
C HIS A 40 24.50 27.96 21.07
N ARG A 41 24.84 29.23 20.80
CA ARG A 41 24.42 30.36 21.64
C ARG A 41 22.96 30.71 21.35
N PRO A 42 22.14 31.00 22.39
CA PRO A 42 20.78 31.45 22.19
C PRO A 42 20.68 32.70 21.31
N SER A 43 19.77 32.72 20.37
CA SER A 43 19.45 33.89 19.55
C SER A 43 18.73 34.93 20.39
N GLU A 44 18.98 36.21 20.14
CA GLU A 44 18.26 37.35 20.74
C GLU A 44 16.86 37.54 20.12
N LYS A 45 16.58 36.91 18.96
CA LYS A 45 15.27 36.97 18.30
C LYS A 45 14.21 36.24 19.13
N PRO A 46 12.95 36.73 19.07
CA PRO A 46 11.85 36.09 19.78
C PRO A 46 11.65 34.64 19.32
N PRO A 47 11.12 33.74 20.16
CA PRO A 47 10.77 32.38 19.78
C PRO A 47 9.82 32.35 18.57
N VAL A 48 10.06 31.43 17.66
CA VAL A 48 9.14 31.17 16.54
C VAL A 48 7.94 30.40 17.06
N ARG A 49 6.76 31.01 17.06
CA ARG A 49 5.52 30.41 17.54
C ARG A 49 4.71 29.84 16.40
N ILE A 50 4.50 28.51 16.41
CA ILE A 50 3.74 27.76 15.38
C ILE A 50 2.51 27.14 16.05
N PHE A 51 1.33 27.47 15.56
CA PHE A 51 0.07 26.89 15.99
C PHE A 51 -0.38 25.84 14.99
N LEU A 52 -0.36 24.57 15.39
CA LEU A 52 -0.61 23.41 14.55
C LEU A 52 -2.05 22.89 14.71
N GLY A 53 -2.87 23.04 13.69
CA GLY A 53 -4.20 22.44 13.63
C GLY A 53 -4.11 20.94 13.41
N THR A 54 -4.50 20.13 14.39
CA THR A 54 -4.33 18.68 14.36
C THR A 54 -5.51 17.92 14.96
N GLU A 55 -5.59 16.63 14.70
CA GLU A 55 -6.55 15.70 15.29
C GLU A 55 -5.86 14.41 15.75
N ARG A 56 -6.47 13.68 16.67
CA ARG A 56 -5.96 12.41 17.19
C ARG A 56 -5.59 11.39 16.10
N GLY A 57 -6.33 11.38 14.99
CA GLY A 57 -6.07 10.49 13.86
C GLY A 57 -4.86 10.89 13.01
N GLN A 58 -4.29 12.06 13.24
CA GLN A 58 -3.20 12.65 12.45
C GLN A 58 -1.84 12.60 13.17
N PHE A 59 -1.70 11.87 14.28
CA PHE A 59 -0.46 11.85 15.06
C PHE A 59 0.79 11.54 14.22
N ARG A 60 0.67 10.71 13.17
CA ARG A 60 1.78 10.39 12.26
C ARG A 60 2.16 11.59 11.40
N ALA A 61 1.18 12.32 10.87
CA ALA A 61 1.41 13.57 10.14
C ALA A 61 1.95 14.66 11.07
N GLU A 62 1.34 14.84 12.25
CA GLU A 62 1.80 15.75 13.31
C GLU A 62 3.27 15.52 13.67
N ARG A 63 3.67 14.26 13.86
CA ARG A 63 5.08 13.90 14.16
C ARG A 63 6.02 14.35 13.04
N ILE A 64 5.67 14.10 11.78
CA ILE A 64 6.54 14.42 10.66
C ILE A 64 6.52 15.93 10.36
N PHE A 65 5.41 16.62 10.61
CA PHE A 65 5.39 18.08 10.62
C PHE A 65 6.43 18.64 11.63
N ILE A 66 6.39 18.15 12.89
CA ILE A 66 7.32 18.63 13.93
C ILE A 66 8.76 18.25 13.59
N TRP A 67 8.98 17.06 13.00
CA TRP A 67 10.30 16.68 12.51
C TRP A 67 10.81 17.61 11.40
N SER A 68 9.94 18.03 10.48
CA SER A 68 10.34 18.97 9.43
C SER A 68 10.76 20.31 9.98
N VAL A 69 10.10 20.81 11.05
CA VAL A 69 10.55 21.99 11.80
C VAL A 69 11.91 21.72 12.45
N GLU A 70 12.05 20.60 13.20
CA GLU A 70 13.31 20.23 13.85
C GLU A 70 14.48 20.12 12.87
N LYS A 71 14.23 19.57 11.68
CA LYS A 71 15.24 19.36 10.64
C LYS A 71 15.79 20.68 10.11
N TYR A 72 14.92 21.64 9.79
CA TYR A 72 15.28 22.86 9.07
C TYR A 72 15.46 24.09 9.93
N ARG A 73 15.08 24.05 11.22
CA ARG A 73 15.14 25.20 12.11
C ARG A 73 16.55 25.72 12.36
N ASP A 74 16.66 27.03 12.60
CA ASP A 74 17.86 27.65 13.17
C ASP A 74 18.21 26.99 14.52
N PRO A 75 19.42 26.39 14.68
CA PRO A 75 19.79 25.70 15.89
C PRO A 75 19.96 26.64 17.10
N SER A 76 20.15 27.94 16.89
CA SER A 76 20.29 28.95 17.94
C SER A 76 18.96 29.50 18.46
N ARG A 77 17.85 29.28 17.71
CA ARG A 77 16.54 29.86 18.02
C ARG A 77 15.58 28.85 18.64
N ILE A 78 14.70 29.35 19.53
CA ILE A 78 13.66 28.54 20.15
C ILE A 78 12.44 28.48 19.24
N TYR A 79 11.82 27.30 19.09
CA TYR A 79 10.57 27.10 18.38
C TYR A 79 9.55 26.52 19.33
N GLU A 80 8.38 27.15 19.41
CA GLU A 80 7.27 26.73 20.24
C GLU A 80 6.10 26.28 19.35
N ILE A 81 5.72 25.00 19.46
CA ILE A 81 4.65 24.40 18.66
C ILE A 81 3.45 24.16 19.56
N TYR A 82 2.34 24.81 19.26
CA TYR A 82 1.09 24.76 20.00
C TYR A 82 0.07 23.89 19.28
N LEU A 83 -0.34 22.78 19.90
CA LEU A 83 -1.25 21.79 19.30
C LEU A 83 -2.71 22.23 19.47
N LEU A 84 -3.33 22.69 18.40
CA LEU A 84 -4.73 23.12 18.34
C LEU A 84 -5.67 21.91 18.17
N ARG A 85 -5.94 21.21 19.26
CA ARG A 85 -6.86 20.06 19.29
C ARG A 85 -7.65 20.00 20.59
N ASP A 86 -8.86 19.43 20.53
CA ASP A 86 -9.73 19.15 21.67
C ASP A 86 -10.01 20.37 22.60
N LEU A 87 -10.01 21.58 22.06
CA LEU A 87 -10.23 22.81 22.81
C LEU A 87 -11.72 23.02 23.16
N LYS A 88 -11.99 23.52 24.38
CA LYS A 88 -13.33 23.82 24.89
C LYS A 88 -13.89 25.12 24.30
N GLY A 89 -15.20 25.20 24.23
CA GLY A 89 -15.94 26.44 23.98
C GLY A 89 -16.14 26.80 22.52
N PHE A 90 -15.54 26.08 21.58
CA PHE A 90 -15.67 26.36 20.14
C PHE A 90 -16.88 25.68 19.51
N ARG A 91 -17.58 26.37 18.64
CA ARG A 91 -18.70 25.82 17.87
C ARG A 91 -18.19 24.77 16.89
N ARG A 92 -18.67 23.54 17.04
CA ARG A 92 -18.41 22.48 16.04
C ARG A 92 -19.33 22.71 14.84
N GLY A 93 -18.80 23.27 13.77
CA GLY A 93 -19.50 23.36 12.49
C GLY A 93 -19.67 21.98 11.82
N PHE A 94 -20.40 21.93 10.71
CA PHE A 94 -20.60 20.74 9.86
C PHE A 94 -19.32 20.24 9.13
N TRP A 95 -18.13 20.63 9.58
CA TRP A 95 -16.86 20.33 8.92
C TRP A 95 -16.30 18.95 9.31
N LEU A 96 -15.52 18.38 8.42
CA LEU A 96 -14.85 17.07 8.60
C LEU A 96 -13.78 17.10 9.69
N THR A 97 -13.22 18.27 9.99
CA THR A 97 -12.17 18.48 10.98
C THR A 97 -12.67 19.38 12.11
N GLY A 98 -12.49 18.94 13.36
CA GLY A 98 -12.98 19.64 14.56
C GLY A 98 -12.18 20.90 14.91
N PHE A 99 -10.99 21.09 14.30
CA PHE A 99 -10.04 22.16 14.66
C PHE A 99 -10.11 23.39 13.74
N THR A 100 -10.93 23.39 12.69
CA THR A 100 -10.95 24.45 11.67
C THR A 100 -11.14 25.87 12.24
N ASN A 101 -11.88 26.03 13.34
CA ASN A 101 -12.13 27.34 13.94
C ASN A 101 -11.07 27.73 14.98
N TYR A 102 -10.23 26.82 15.47
CA TYR A 102 -9.23 27.14 16.48
C TYR A 102 -8.17 28.13 15.97
N ARG A 103 -7.91 28.14 14.65
CA ARG A 103 -6.93 29.04 14.03
C ARG A 103 -7.24 30.52 14.24
N PHE A 104 -8.49 30.89 14.38
CA PHE A 104 -8.89 32.26 14.62
C PHE A 104 -8.75 32.67 16.10
N ALA A 105 -8.53 31.75 17.02
CA ALA A 105 -8.27 32.00 18.42
C ALA A 105 -6.76 32.14 18.75
N ILE A 106 -5.89 32.08 17.74
CA ILE A 106 -4.46 32.22 17.92
C ILE A 106 -4.06 33.54 18.60
N PRO A 107 -4.65 34.70 18.23
CA PRO A 107 -4.34 35.94 18.95
C PRO A 107 -4.60 35.85 20.46
N GLU A 108 -5.73 35.23 20.88
CA GLU A 108 -6.03 34.99 22.29
C GLU A 108 -5.01 34.05 22.94
N PHE A 109 -4.67 32.92 22.29
CA PHE A 109 -3.70 31.98 22.84
C PHE A 109 -2.28 32.55 22.91
N ALA A 110 -1.98 33.53 22.08
CA ALA A 110 -0.75 34.31 22.12
C ALA A 110 -0.83 35.54 23.06
N SER A 111 -1.90 35.66 23.86
CA SER A 111 -2.17 36.80 24.74
C SER A 111 -2.20 38.15 23.99
N PHE A 112 -2.64 38.12 22.74
CA PHE A 112 -2.72 39.27 21.83
C PHE A 112 -1.38 40.00 21.66
N LYS A 113 -0.26 39.28 21.67
CA LYS A 113 1.09 39.88 21.57
C LYS A 113 1.93 39.17 20.54
N GLY A 114 2.66 39.96 19.75
CA GLY A 114 3.67 39.53 18.79
C GLY A 114 3.09 38.65 17.68
N ARG A 115 3.92 37.87 17.01
CA ARG A 115 3.58 37.10 15.82
C ARG A 115 3.33 35.62 16.11
N ALA A 116 2.58 34.96 15.22
CA ALA A 116 2.36 33.54 15.23
C ALA A 116 2.18 32.99 13.81
N ILE A 117 2.65 31.78 13.56
CA ILE A 117 2.36 31.04 12.33
C ILE A 117 1.21 30.06 12.61
N TYR A 118 0.29 29.88 11.68
CA TYR A 118 -0.67 28.79 11.67
C TYR A 118 -0.36 27.79 10.55
N ASN A 119 -0.43 26.50 10.88
CA ASN A 119 -0.31 25.39 9.94
C ASN A 119 -1.37 24.31 10.20
N ASP A 120 -1.76 23.58 9.15
CA ASP A 120 -2.48 22.30 9.26
C ASP A 120 -1.46 21.14 9.39
N ALA A 121 -1.81 20.08 10.12
CA ALA A 121 -0.89 18.93 10.37
C ALA A 121 -0.57 18.10 9.12
N ASP A 122 -1.28 18.33 8.02
CA ASP A 122 -1.03 17.72 6.72
C ASP A 122 -0.05 18.51 5.84
N GLN A 123 0.89 19.18 6.49
CA GLN A 123 1.95 19.96 5.86
C GLN A 123 3.34 19.48 6.33
N ILE A 124 4.38 19.80 5.56
CA ILE A 124 5.79 19.67 5.96
C ILE A 124 6.57 20.89 5.47
N TYR A 125 7.47 21.39 6.28
CA TYR A 125 8.44 22.41 5.90
C TYR A 125 9.59 21.81 5.09
N LEU A 126 10.12 22.57 4.15
CA LEU A 126 11.31 22.26 3.36
C LEU A 126 12.41 23.30 3.56
N THR A 127 12.16 24.32 4.36
CA THR A 127 13.07 25.38 4.80
C THR A 127 12.77 25.78 6.23
N ASP A 128 13.54 26.68 6.82
CA ASP A 128 13.33 27.13 8.19
C ASP A 128 12.02 27.93 8.33
N PRO A 129 11.07 27.54 9.19
CA PRO A 129 9.88 28.32 9.49
C PRO A 129 10.16 29.75 9.99
N ALA A 130 11.37 30.04 10.49
CA ALA A 130 11.76 31.38 10.89
C ALA A 130 11.74 32.38 9.72
N GLU A 131 12.00 31.94 8.49
CA GLU A 131 11.91 32.79 7.29
C GLU A 131 10.49 33.32 7.10
N LEU A 132 9.47 32.44 7.30
CA LEU A 132 8.07 32.87 7.28
C LEU A 132 7.74 33.78 8.47
N PHE A 133 8.21 33.42 9.68
CA PHE A 133 7.92 34.16 10.91
C PHE A 133 8.47 35.60 10.88
N ASP A 134 9.62 35.78 10.26
CA ASP A 134 10.32 37.06 10.17
C ASP A 134 9.87 37.90 8.94
N THR A 135 9.02 37.36 8.06
CA THR A 135 8.51 38.09 6.88
C THR A 135 7.86 39.42 7.26
N PRO A 136 8.20 40.53 6.59
CA PRO A 136 7.54 41.81 6.82
C PRO A 136 6.02 41.73 6.63
N MET A 137 5.27 42.38 7.50
CA MET A 137 3.80 42.35 7.44
C MET A 137 3.16 43.72 7.16
N ASP A 138 3.97 44.77 7.08
CA ASP A 138 3.55 46.16 6.87
C ASP A 138 2.32 46.53 7.72
N LYS A 139 1.18 46.77 7.09
CA LYS A 139 -0.10 47.09 7.75
C LYS A 139 -1.00 45.85 7.93
N ALA A 140 -0.62 44.67 7.40
CA ALA A 140 -1.43 43.47 7.46
C ALA A 140 -1.54 42.92 8.89
N GLY A 141 -2.70 42.46 9.25
CA GLY A 141 -2.92 41.69 10.48
C GLY A 141 -2.64 40.20 10.28
N PHE A 142 -2.77 39.68 9.05
CA PHE A 142 -2.32 38.35 8.69
C PHE A 142 -1.92 38.28 7.22
N LEU A 143 -0.95 37.40 6.91
CA LEU A 143 -0.53 37.04 5.57
C LEU A 143 -1.03 35.64 5.24
N SER A 144 -1.52 35.43 4.02
CA SER A 144 -1.86 34.13 3.45
C SER A 144 -1.81 34.20 1.92
N ILE A 145 -1.73 33.05 1.23
CA ILE A 145 -1.58 33.03 -0.25
C ILE A 145 -2.80 33.60 -1.02
N ASN A 146 -3.91 33.79 -0.37
CA ASN A 146 -5.06 34.57 -0.84
C ASN A 146 -6.02 34.84 0.34
N ASP A 147 -6.94 35.78 0.16
CA ASP A 147 -7.89 36.23 1.16
C ASP A 147 -8.86 35.18 1.74
N ARG A 148 -8.88 33.96 1.19
CA ARG A 148 -9.78 32.84 1.56
C ARG A 148 -9.06 31.58 2.00
N ASP A 149 -7.75 31.55 1.82
CA ASP A 149 -6.95 30.40 2.23
C ASP A 149 -6.25 30.67 3.56
N THR A 150 -6.77 30.09 4.59
CA THR A 150 -6.26 30.19 5.96
C THR A 150 -5.56 28.94 6.43
N SER A 151 -5.06 28.10 5.53
CA SER A 151 -4.36 26.85 5.87
C SER A 151 -2.88 27.05 6.23
N VAL A 152 -2.28 28.16 5.76
CA VAL A 152 -1.01 28.71 6.25
C VAL A 152 -1.21 30.20 6.45
N MET A 153 -0.85 30.69 7.61
CA MET A 153 -0.94 32.14 7.93
C MET A 153 0.24 32.56 8.79
N LEU A 154 0.78 33.74 8.48
CA LEU A 154 1.53 34.53 9.47
C LEU A 154 0.58 35.55 10.07
N ILE A 155 0.51 35.65 11.38
CA ILE A 155 -0.50 36.43 12.13
C ILE A 155 0.22 37.43 13.04
N ASP A 156 -0.13 38.69 12.95
CA ASP A 156 0.16 39.72 13.96
C ASP A 156 -0.98 39.69 14.99
N CYS A 157 -0.66 39.14 16.16
CA CYS A 157 -1.69 38.86 17.17
C CYS A 157 -2.29 40.11 17.80
N GLU A 158 -1.57 41.24 17.80
CA GLU A 158 -2.05 42.53 18.32
C GLU A 158 -3.04 43.16 17.33
N ARG A 159 -2.66 43.24 16.05
CA ARG A 159 -3.51 43.79 14.99
C ARG A 159 -4.80 42.98 14.77
N MET A 160 -4.72 41.68 14.99
CA MET A 160 -5.91 40.79 14.82
C MET A 160 -6.82 40.75 16.04
N ALA A 161 -6.50 41.40 17.16
CA ALA A 161 -7.22 41.31 18.41
C ALA A 161 -8.71 41.69 18.32
N GLU A 162 -9.05 42.72 17.53
CA GLU A 162 -10.43 43.15 17.33
C GLU A 162 -11.18 42.23 16.36
N ALA A 163 -10.57 41.89 15.22
CA ALA A 163 -11.18 41.10 14.17
C ALA A 163 -11.45 39.66 14.63
N TRP A 164 -10.54 39.09 15.40
CA TRP A 164 -10.60 37.71 15.93
C TRP A 164 -10.57 37.68 17.45
N ASN A 165 -11.49 38.44 18.07
CA ASN A 165 -11.60 38.47 19.52
C ASN A 165 -12.16 37.14 20.10
N ALA A 166 -11.91 36.90 21.38
CA ALA A 166 -12.24 35.67 22.09
C ALA A 166 -13.72 35.29 22.07
N HIS A 167 -14.61 36.26 22.04
CA HIS A 167 -16.05 36.06 22.02
C HIS A 167 -16.54 35.60 20.65
N ASP A 168 -16.10 36.28 19.58
CA ASP A 168 -16.62 36.07 18.22
C ASP A 168 -16.07 34.78 17.60
N VAL A 169 -14.82 34.41 17.82
CA VAL A 169 -14.23 33.14 17.32
C VAL A 169 -14.94 31.90 17.86
N ARG A 170 -15.59 31.99 18.99
CA ARG A 170 -16.35 30.87 19.55
C ARG A 170 -17.77 30.75 18.97
N ARG A 171 -18.34 31.81 18.42
CA ARG A 171 -19.72 31.92 17.99
C ARG A 171 -19.90 32.03 16.48
N LEU A 172 -19.04 32.76 15.82
CA LEU A 172 -19.15 33.02 14.38
C LEU A 172 -18.69 31.83 13.53
N SER A 173 -19.15 31.81 12.29
CA SER A 173 -18.69 30.85 11.30
C SER A 173 -17.32 31.26 10.76
N ARG A 174 -16.55 30.31 10.25
CA ARG A 174 -15.30 30.57 9.54
C ARG A 174 -15.43 31.70 8.51
N LYS A 175 -16.47 31.61 7.65
CA LYS A 175 -16.69 32.62 6.60
C LYS A 175 -16.91 34.01 7.17
N ALA A 176 -17.61 34.13 8.32
CA ALA A 176 -17.83 35.43 8.95
C ALA A 176 -16.52 35.99 9.54
N LEU A 177 -15.68 35.17 10.15
CA LEU A 177 -14.39 35.59 10.69
C LEU A 177 -13.41 36.02 9.59
N GLU A 178 -13.37 35.26 8.49
CA GLU A 178 -12.58 35.64 7.28
C GLU A 178 -13.10 36.94 6.66
N ALA A 179 -14.44 37.11 6.55
CA ALA A 179 -15.03 38.33 6.00
C ALA A 179 -14.73 39.56 6.85
N ARG A 180 -14.78 39.44 8.18
CA ARG A 180 -14.49 40.53 9.11
C ARG A 180 -13.06 41.03 8.97
N ALA A 181 -12.09 40.12 8.92
CA ALA A 181 -10.67 40.49 8.72
C ALA A 181 -10.44 41.19 7.37
N ARG A 182 -11.11 40.74 6.30
CA ARG A 182 -11.04 41.39 4.97
C ARG A 182 -11.67 42.78 4.97
N GLN A 183 -12.86 42.93 5.57
CA GLN A 183 -13.54 44.23 5.66
C GLN A 183 -12.72 45.25 6.45
N ALA A 184 -11.94 44.80 7.43
CA ALA A 184 -11.01 45.64 8.17
C ALA A 184 -9.68 45.91 7.43
N GLY A 185 -9.50 45.38 6.21
CA GLY A 185 -8.27 45.59 5.43
C GLY A 185 -7.02 44.90 6.04
N LEU A 186 -7.19 43.88 6.84
CA LEU A 186 -6.12 43.23 7.58
C LEU A 186 -5.42 42.08 6.82
N TRP A 187 -5.85 41.75 5.62
CA TRP A 187 -5.20 40.73 4.81
C TRP A 187 -4.00 41.30 4.03
N GLY A 188 -2.91 40.52 3.98
CA GLY A 188 -1.76 40.74 3.13
C GLY A 188 -1.38 39.46 2.37
N ASP A 189 -0.68 39.63 1.25
CA ASP A 189 -0.29 38.52 0.38
C ASP A 189 0.93 37.78 0.93
N LEU A 190 0.97 36.47 0.71
CA LEU A 190 2.07 35.58 1.06
C LEU A 190 2.49 34.80 -0.18
N ASP A 191 3.80 34.67 -0.42
CA ASP A 191 4.35 33.87 -1.52
C ASP A 191 3.77 32.44 -1.54
N ASP A 192 3.41 31.98 -2.76
CA ASP A 192 2.76 30.69 -2.99
C ASP A 192 3.63 29.47 -2.60
N GLY A 193 4.96 29.65 -2.54
CA GLY A 193 5.91 28.65 -2.06
C GLY A 193 5.68 28.22 -0.61
N TRP A 194 5.02 29.05 0.21
CA TRP A 194 4.66 28.75 1.59
C TRP A 194 3.40 27.89 1.74
N ASN A 195 2.74 27.48 0.64
CA ASN A 195 1.59 26.58 0.71
C ASN A 195 1.42 25.79 -0.61
N ALA A 196 2.48 25.18 -1.11
CA ALA A 196 2.47 24.37 -2.32
C ALA A 196 1.64 23.09 -2.08
N ARG A 197 0.50 22.94 -2.78
CA ARG A 197 -0.43 21.83 -2.59
C ARG A 197 -0.10 20.70 -3.55
N ASP A 198 0.06 19.50 -3.04
CA ASP A 198 0.18 18.28 -3.86
C ASP A 198 1.00 18.50 -5.16
N SER A 199 0.30 18.68 -6.30
CA SER A 199 0.90 18.89 -7.63
C SER A 199 1.52 20.29 -7.86
N GLU A 200 1.31 21.24 -6.95
CA GLU A 200 1.94 22.56 -7.00
C GLU A 200 3.38 22.55 -6.49
N TYR A 201 3.80 21.44 -5.86
CA TYR A 201 5.17 21.27 -5.36
C TYR A 201 6.21 21.41 -6.47
N ARG A 202 7.20 22.26 -6.24
CA ARG A 202 8.36 22.48 -7.12
C ARG A 202 9.65 22.43 -6.31
N PRO A 203 10.56 21.47 -6.59
CA PRO A 203 11.85 21.39 -5.91
C PRO A 203 12.61 22.73 -5.99
N GLY A 204 13.22 23.16 -4.88
CA GLY A 204 13.99 24.40 -4.79
C GLY A 204 13.17 25.70 -4.73
N ARG A 205 11.84 25.66 -4.96
CA ARG A 205 10.97 26.84 -4.89
C ARG A 205 9.94 26.75 -3.74
N SER A 206 9.41 25.55 -3.50
CA SER A 206 8.42 25.37 -2.44
C SER A 206 9.09 25.34 -1.08
N HIS A 207 8.68 26.21 -0.18
CA HIS A 207 9.13 26.29 1.21
C HIS A 207 8.35 25.34 2.13
N LEU A 208 7.10 25.07 1.77
CA LEU A 208 6.19 24.19 2.51
C LEU A 208 5.29 23.42 1.54
N VAL A 209 5.12 22.13 1.78
CA VAL A 209 4.21 21.27 1.02
C VAL A 209 2.99 20.92 1.85
N HIS A 210 1.80 21.02 1.21
CA HIS A 210 0.51 20.77 1.81
C HIS A 210 -0.23 19.61 1.12
N PHE A 211 -0.40 18.49 1.81
CA PHE A 211 -1.03 17.27 1.30
C PHE A 211 -2.55 17.35 1.42
N THR A 212 -3.21 18.11 0.55
CA THR A 212 -4.65 18.40 0.63
C THR A 212 -5.53 17.25 0.17
N THR A 213 -4.99 16.29 -0.55
CA THR A 213 -5.73 15.19 -1.17
C THR A 213 -5.82 13.99 -0.25
N LEU A 214 -6.94 13.82 0.46
CA LEU A 214 -7.12 12.84 1.53
C LEU A 214 -6.72 11.40 1.22
N HIS A 215 -6.87 10.94 -0.02
CA HIS A 215 -6.59 9.56 -0.39
C HIS A 215 -5.20 9.33 -0.97
N THR A 216 -4.44 10.40 -1.18
CA THR A 216 -3.02 10.32 -1.53
C THR A 216 -2.11 10.75 -0.37
N GLN A 217 -2.67 11.11 0.79
CA GLN A 217 -1.88 11.45 1.98
C GLN A 217 -1.00 10.28 2.41
N PRO A 218 0.34 10.43 2.45
CA PRO A 218 1.27 9.31 2.65
C PRO A 218 1.11 8.57 3.99
N TRP A 219 0.69 9.28 5.04
CA TRP A 219 0.48 8.70 6.37
C TRP A 219 -0.83 7.95 6.53
N ARG A 220 -1.78 8.11 5.59
CA ARG A 220 -3.02 7.34 5.64
C ARG A 220 -2.77 5.93 5.16
N PRO A 221 -3.00 4.94 6.00
CA PRO A 221 -2.98 3.58 5.52
C PRO A 221 -4.25 3.36 4.70
N PHE A 222 -4.14 3.04 3.46
CA PHE A 222 -5.18 2.50 2.62
C PHE A 222 -6.56 3.14 2.81
N PRO A 223 -6.91 4.17 2.07
CA PRO A 223 -8.29 4.62 2.01
C PRO A 223 -9.15 3.46 1.50
N GLU A 224 -9.82 2.75 2.37
CA GLU A 224 -10.66 1.58 2.05
C GLU A 224 -11.74 1.84 1.01
N GLN A 225 -11.85 3.07 0.56
CA GLN A 225 -13.01 3.58 -0.15
C GLN A 225 -12.71 4.08 -1.55
N PHE A 226 -11.44 4.07 -1.99
CA PHE A 226 -11.05 4.73 -3.23
C PHE A 226 -10.05 3.89 -4.01
N VAL A 227 -10.04 4.11 -5.31
CA VAL A 227 -8.94 3.68 -6.16
C VAL A 227 -7.70 4.48 -5.78
N TYR A 228 -6.58 3.82 -5.64
CA TYR A 228 -5.31 4.47 -5.32
C TYR A 228 -4.80 5.29 -6.48
N PHE A 229 -4.30 6.47 -6.14
CA PHE A 229 -3.51 7.30 -7.02
C PHE A 229 -2.16 7.56 -6.34
N ASP A 230 -1.10 7.63 -7.11
CA ASP A 230 0.20 8.01 -6.61
C ASP A 230 0.18 9.46 -6.11
N ASN A 231 0.95 9.75 -5.07
CA ASN A 231 1.07 11.13 -4.61
C ASN A 231 2.00 11.88 -5.58
N PRO A 232 1.60 13.06 -6.09
CA PRO A 232 2.41 13.82 -7.04
C PRO A 232 3.76 14.29 -6.46
N THR A 233 3.92 14.33 -5.12
CA THR A 233 5.20 14.66 -4.47
C THR A 233 6.17 13.47 -4.38
N GLY A 234 5.76 12.29 -4.85
CA GLY A 234 6.61 11.08 -4.85
C GLY A 234 7.08 10.66 -3.46
N ASP A 235 8.39 10.48 -3.31
CA ASP A 235 9.02 9.98 -2.09
C ASP A 235 9.32 11.06 -1.02
N LEU A 236 8.93 12.32 -1.26
CA LEU A 236 9.30 13.44 -0.39
C LEU A 236 8.91 13.22 1.09
N TRP A 237 7.65 12.91 1.35
CA TRP A 237 7.19 12.67 2.71
C TRP A 237 7.68 11.31 3.29
N PRO A 238 7.67 10.20 2.53
CA PRO A 238 8.29 8.95 2.98
C PRO A 238 9.77 9.07 3.35
N ALA A 239 10.56 9.84 2.59
CA ALA A 239 11.96 10.11 2.93
C ALA A 239 12.09 10.85 4.27
N MET A 240 11.30 11.91 4.48
CA MET A 240 11.24 12.64 5.74
C MET A 240 10.88 11.72 6.92
N GLU A 241 9.93 10.80 6.73
CA GLU A 241 9.58 9.81 7.77
C GLU A 241 10.71 8.84 8.06
N ARG A 242 11.43 8.35 7.04
CA ARG A 242 12.60 7.48 7.26
C ARG A 242 13.68 8.17 8.10
N GLU A 243 14.00 9.41 7.77
CA GLU A 243 14.96 10.22 8.56
C GLU A 243 14.51 10.38 10.02
N ALA A 244 13.22 10.72 10.23
CA ALA A 244 12.66 10.85 11.58
C ALA A 244 12.72 9.52 12.36
N ASN A 245 12.54 8.37 11.68
CA ASN A 245 12.63 7.05 12.28
C ASN A 245 14.07 6.69 12.63
N GLN A 246 15.02 6.94 11.74
CA GLN A 246 16.47 6.74 11.99
C GLN A 246 16.97 7.58 13.16
N ALA A 247 16.49 8.83 13.28
CA ALA A 247 16.79 9.70 14.40
C ALA A 247 16.06 9.32 15.71
N GLY A 248 15.16 8.32 15.69
CA GLY A 248 14.32 8.00 16.85
C GLY A 248 13.44 9.16 17.33
N PHE A 249 13.16 10.13 16.45
CA PHE A 249 12.51 11.38 16.83
C PHE A 249 11.08 11.18 17.32
N LEU A 250 10.78 11.66 18.52
CA LEU A 250 9.44 11.75 19.09
C LEU A 250 9.25 13.14 19.72
N PRO A 251 8.12 13.84 19.41
CA PRO A 251 7.87 15.19 19.93
C PRO A 251 7.72 15.24 21.45
N VAL A 252 7.26 14.14 22.05
CA VAL A 252 7.09 13.95 23.50
C VAL A 252 7.91 12.72 23.88
N SER A 253 8.62 12.77 24.99
CA SER A 253 9.56 11.73 25.44
C SER A 253 9.51 11.52 26.95
N ALA A 254 10.23 10.53 27.44
CA ALA A 254 10.36 10.27 28.88
C ALA A 254 10.94 11.47 29.65
N THR A 255 11.87 12.20 29.02
CA THR A 255 12.49 13.42 29.64
C THR A 255 11.63 14.68 29.50
N ARG A 256 10.69 14.67 28.55
CA ARG A 256 9.73 15.76 28.30
C ARG A 256 8.34 15.17 28.07
N PRO A 257 7.71 14.56 29.09
CA PRO A 257 6.41 13.94 28.96
C PRO A 257 5.29 14.97 28.83
N SER A 258 4.10 14.53 28.48
CA SER A 258 2.94 15.40 28.46
C SER A 258 2.58 15.91 29.87
N ARG A 259 1.87 17.03 29.92
CA ARG A 259 1.36 17.60 31.19
C ARG A 259 0.50 16.61 32.00
N GLU A 260 -0.15 15.66 31.33
CA GLU A 260 -1.03 14.69 31.98
C GLU A 260 -0.26 13.48 32.56
N TRP A 261 1.00 13.27 32.13
CA TRP A 261 1.80 12.12 32.51
C TRP A 261 2.04 12.01 34.01
N GLY A 262 2.36 13.10 34.68
CA GLY A 262 2.69 13.09 36.12
C GLY A 262 1.57 12.49 36.99
N ALA A 263 0.30 12.83 36.71
CA ALA A 263 -0.84 12.28 37.44
C ALA A 263 -1.06 10.79 37.13
N VAL A 264 -0.80 10.37 35.89
CA VAL A 264 -0.92 8.97 35.46
C VAL A 264 0.20 8.13 36.01
N HIS A 265 1.43 8.66 36.00
CA HIS A 265 2.60 8.03 36.56
C HIS A 265 2.42 7.67 38.05
N MET A 266 1.91 8.60 38.88
CA MET A 266 1.59 8.32 40.27
C MET A 266 0.54 7.23 40.43
N SER A 267 -0.49 7.24 39.58
CA SER A 267 -1.54 6.22 39.60
C SER A 267 -1.04 4.83 39.17
N LEU A 268 -0.12 4.77 38.23
CA LEU A 268 0.50 3.53 37.76
C LEU A 268 1.47 2.96 38.79
N SER A 269 2.22 3.82 39.46
CA SER A 269 3.18 3.43 40.51
C SER A 269 2.51 2.77 41.72
N ALA A 270 1.27 3.09 41.98
CA ALA A 270 0.50 2.52 43.08
C ALA A 270 -0.04 1.09 42.80
N ARG A 271 0.22 0.53 41.62
CA ARG A 271 -0.26 -0.81 41.21
C ARG A 271 0.90 -1.80 41.11
N PRO A 272 0.67 -3.10 41.42
CA PRO A 272 1.70 -4.14 41.21
C PRO A 272 2.25 -4.14 39.76
N ASP A 273 1.37 -3.96 38.78
CA ASP A 273 1.75 -3.91 37.35
C ASP A 273 2.42 -2.58 36.98
N GLY A 274 2.25 -1.53 37.77
CA GLY A 274 2.84 -0.23 37.58
C GLY A 274 4.35 -0.20 37.83
N GLN A 275 4.82 -1.02 38.79
CA GLN A 275 6.24 -1.16 39.06
C GLN A 275 6.96 -1.79 37.84
N LEU A 276 6.40 -2.84 37.25
CA LEU A 276 6.95 -3.46 36.04
C LEU A 276 7.08 -2.47 34.87
N LEU A 277 6.05 -1.62 34.66
CA LEU A 277 6.12 -0.58 33.62
C LEU A 277 7.24 0.43 33.93
N GLN A 278 7.38 0.86 35.19
CA GLN A 278 8.45 1.77 35.60
C GLN A 278 9.83 1.13 35.42
N ASP A 279 9.98 -0.12 35.82
CA ASP A 279 11.24 -0.87 35.68
C ASP A 279 11.63 -0.98 34.20
N VAL A 280 10.67 -1.27 33.31
CA VAL A 280 10.89 -1.32 31.86
C VAL A 280 11.18 0.06 31.28
N LEU A 281 10.49 1.12 31.74
CA LEU A 281 10.75 2.49 31.30
C LEU A 281 12.11 3.00 31.78
N ALA A 282 12.56 2.58 32.95
CA ALA A 282 13.88 2.87 33.48
C ALA A 282 14.99 2.04 32.83
N ALA A 283 14.74 0.76 32.59
CA ALA A 283 15.69 -0.19 31.98
C ALA A 283 15.99 0.08 30.51
N GLY A 284 15.16 0.87 29.82
CA GLY A 284 15.37 1.23 28.40
C GLY A 284 16.69 1.93 28.08
N ASP A 285 17.46 2.33 29.08
CA ASP A 285 18.79 2.91 28.94
C ASP A 285 19.93 1.93 29.37
N SER A 286 19.59 0.76 29.95
CA SER A 286 20.57 -0.21 30.48
C SER A 286 21.02 -1.30 29.51
N GLY A 287 20.42 -1.36 28.32
CA GLY A 287 20.79 -2.35 27.28
C GLY A 287 20.30 -3.78 27.49
N ASP A 288 19.66 -4.09 28.62
CA ASP A 288 19.07 -5.41 28.87
C ASP A 288 17.78 -5.61 28.06
N GLN A 289 17.80 -6.53 27.12
CA GLN A 289 16.61 -6.91 26.34
C GLN A 289 15.91 -8.14 26.91
N HIS A 290 14.62 -7.99 27.19
CA HIS A 290 13.77 -9.12 27.54
C HIS A 290 13.45 -9.93 26.27
N LYS A 291 13.53 -11.27 26.32
CA LYS A 291 13.10 -12.12 25.19
C LYS A 291 11.62 -11.94 24.88
N ARG A 292 10.79 -11.79 25.91
CA ARG A 292 9.34 -11.57 25.77
C ARG A 292 8.82 -10.70 26.91
N LEU A 293 8.01 -9.71 26.55
CA LEU A 293 7.32 -8.82 27.49
C LEU A 293 5.82 -8.86 27.24
N VAL A 294 5.04 -9.13 28.30
CA VAL A 294 3.57 -9.18 28.24
C VAL A 294 3.00 -8.11 29.16
N ILE A 295 2.13 -7.25 28.61
CA ILE A 295 1.51 -6.13 29.34
C ILE A 295 0.00 -6.16 29.18
N GLU A 296 -0.73 -6.11 30.28
CA GLU A 296 -2.18 -6.14 30.33
C GLU A 296 -2.75 -4.94 31.12
N GLY A 297 -3.74 -4.25 30.57
CA GLY A 297 -4.57 -3.27 31.29
C GLY A 297 -3.90 -1.95 31.66
N LEU A 298 -2.67 -1.71 31.24
CA LEU A 298 -1.88 -0.50 31.54
C LEU A 298 -2.00 0.57 30.49
N MET A 299 -1.92 0.21 29.22
CA MET A 299 -1.84 1.19 28.12
C MET A 299 -3.10 2.04 27.96
N GLU A 300 -4.22 1.59 28.47
CA GLU A 300 -5.48 2.35 28.49
C GLU A 300 -5.43 3.62 29.34
N GLN A 301 -4.48 3.69 30.29
CA GLN A 301 -4.31 4.81 31.19
C GLN A 301 -3.29 5.83 30.70
N VAL A 302 -2.38 5.43 29.81
CA VAL A 302 -1.35 6.29 29.25
C VAL A 302 -2.00 7.43 28.45
N PRO A 303 -1.63 8.72 28.66
CA PRO A 303 -2.15 9.82 27.85
C PRO A 303 -1.85 9.65 26.37
N ASP A 304 -2.72 10.18 25.49
CA ASP A 304 -2.55 10.01 24.03
C ASP A 304 -1.20 10.48 23.51
N GLN A 305 -0.68 11.57 24.08
CA GLN A 305 0.60 12.13 23.66
C GLN A 305 1.79 11.28 24.11
N ASP A 306 1.62 10.53 25.20
CA ASP A 306 2.68 9.70 25.77
C ASP A 306 2.71 8.28 25.21
N VAL A 307 1.60 7.83 24.58
CA VAL A 307 1.54 6.49 23.97
C VAL A 307 2.71 6.22 22.99
N PRO A 308 3.11 7.15 22.09
CA PRO A 308 4.19 6.88 21.14
C PRO A 308 5.51 6.57 21.82
N TRP A 309 5.95 7.38 22.81
CA TRP A 309 7.23 7.19 23.46
C TRP A 309 7.22 6.02 24.45
N VAL A 310 6.07 5.78 25.11
CA VAL A 310 5.93 4.60 25.97
C VAL A 310 6.04 3.31 25.14
N LEU A 311 5.36 3.24 24.01
CA LEU A 311 5.51 2.10 23.09
C LEU A 311 6.92 1.99 22.54
N GLU A 312 7.55 3.09 22.17
CA GLU A 312 8.94 3.09 21.68
C GLU A 312 9.88 2.46 22.71
N ARG A 313 9.77 2.84 24.00
CA ARG A 313 10.54 2.25 25.09
C ARG A 313 10.27 0.75 25.24
N LEU A 314 9.00 0.34 25.23
CA LEU A 314 8.61 -1.05 25.33
C LEU A 314 9.14 -1.88 24.13
N PHE A 315 9.12 -1.32 22.93
CA PHE A 315 9.67 -1.98 21.74
C PHE A 315 11.19 -2.13 21.84
N ARG A 316 11.88 -1.13 22.34
CA ARG A 316 13.35 -1.13 22.52
C ARG A 316 13.78 -2.19 23.53
N SER A 317 13.00 -2.42 24.58
CA SER A 317 13.36 -3.29 25.71
C SER A 317 13.09 -4.78 25.49
N THR A 318 12.55 -5.21 24.33
CA THR A 318 12.21 -6.61 24.12
C THR A 318 12.25 -7.05 22.65
N GLU A 319 12.56 -8.31 22.42
CA GLU A 319 12.44 -8.94 21.09
C GLU A 319 10.99 -9.25 20.73
N GLN A 320 10.14 -9.53 21.72
CA GLN A 320 8.71 -9.83 21.50
C GLN A 320 7.84 -9.11 22.52
N LEU A 321 6.98 -8.22 22.05
CA LEU A 321 6.04 -7.44 22.85
C LEU A 321 4.60 -7.95 22.66
N GLU A 322 3.93 -8.28 23.74
CA GLU A 322 2.51 -8.63 23.74
C GLU A 322 1.74 -7.67 24.64
N ILE A 323 0.77 -6.96 24.09
CA ILE A 323 -0.06 -6.01 24.85
C ILE A 323 -1.53 -6.37 24.68
N SER A 324 -2.22 -6.52 25.82
CA SER A 324 -3.67 -6.70 25.88
C SER A 324 -4.35 -5.41 26.24
N ILE A 325 -5.26 -4.93 25.37
CA ILE A 325 -6.03 -3.71 25.56
C ILE A 325 -7.52 -4.05 25.61
N ARG A 326 -8.20 -3.55 26.64
CA ARG A 326 -9.65 -3.66 26.80
C ARG A 326 -10.31 -2.31 26.52
N GLU A 327 -11.18 -2.24 25.52
CA GLU A 327 -12.03 -1.04 25.35
C GLU A 327 -12.94 -0.88 26.58
N PRO A 328 -12.99 0.29 27.20
CA PRO A 328 -13.90 0.53 28.33
C PRO A 328 -15.36 0.38 27.88
N GLY A 329 -16.18 -0.26 28.69
CA GLY A 329 -17.61 -0.38 28.48
C GLY A 329 -18.31 0.99 28.50
N PHE A 330 -19.59 1.03 28.07
CA PHE A 330 -20.36 2.27 28.00
C PHE A 330 -20.47 3.00 29.37
N HIS A 331 -20.33 2.29 30.46
CA HIS A 331 -20.47 2.78 31.84
C HIS A 331 -19.16 2.86 32.62
N SER A 332 -18.07 2.33 32.09
CA SER A 332 -16.78 2.45 32.77
C SER A 332 -16.17 3.82 32.51
N GLY A 333 -15.87 4.56 33.55
CA GLY A 333 -15.26 5.90 33.51
C GLY A 333 -13.81 5.94 33.02
N GLY A 334 -13.43 5.08 32.11
CA GLY A 334 -12.09 5.06 31.51
C GLY A 334 -11.75 6.42 30.90
N ARG A 335 -10.57 6.95 31.26
CA ARG A 335 -10.10 8.29 30.86
C ARG A 335 -10.03 8.47 29.35
N TYR A 336 -9.68 7.40 28.62
CA TYR A 336 -9.43 7.45 27.17
C TYR A 336 -10.16 6.30 26.47
N ARG A 337 -11.07 6.64 25.57
CA ARG A 337 -11.66 5.65 24.66
C ARG A 337 -10.95 5.74 23.31
N ARG A 338 -10.26 4.66 22.93
CA ARG A 338 -9.45 4.62 21.73
C ARG A 338 -9.86 3.46 20.83
N SER A 339 -10.00 3.72 19.54
CA SER A 339 -10.33 2.69 18.58
C SER A 339 -9.16 1.70 18.40
N ARG A 340 -9.49 0.48 17.99
CA ARG A 340 -8.48 -0.49 17.55
C ARG A 340 -7.52 0.11 16.50
N TRP A 341 -8.05 1.00 15.66
CA TRP A 341 -7.29 1.66 14.61
C TRP A 341 -6.24 2.63 15.16
N PHE A 342 -6.58 3.37 16.20
CA PHE A 342 -5.61 4.19 16.93
C PHE A 342 -4.43 3.33 17.38
N TRP A 343 -4.69 2.25 18.11
CA TRP A 343 -3.65 1.35 18.62
C TRP A 343 -2.80 0.75 17.50
N LEU A 344 -3.43 0.23 16.45
CA LEU A 344 -2.71 -0.33 15.30
C LEU A 344 -1.73 0.67 14.68
N GLN A 345 -2.12 1.94 14.57
CA GLN A 345 -1.23 2.97 14.04
C GLN A 345 -0.04 3.23 14.97
N GLN A 346 -0.27 3.28 16.29
CA GLN A 346 0.78 3.49 17.27
C GLN A 346 1.80 2.33 17.25
N PHE A 347 1.31 1.08 17.25
CA PHE A 347 2.18 -0.09 17.15
C PHE A 347 2.98 -0.14 15.84
N ARG A 348 2.34 0.20 14.73
CA ARG A 348 3.04 0.30 13.43
C ARG A 348 4.09 1.41 13.40
N GLN A 349 3.83 2.50 14.08
CA GLN A 349 4.81 3.58 14.20
C GLN A 349 6.02 3.14 15.02
N ALA A 350 5.81 2.53 16.19
CA ALA A 350 6.87 1.99 17.02
C ALA A 350 7.67 0.90 16.28
N GLY A 351 6.97 0.00 15.55
CA GLY A 351 7.60 -1.03 14.73
C GLY A 351 8.41 -0.50 13.53
N ARG A 352 8.17 0.74 13.05
CA ARG A 352 9.05 1.37 12.05
C ARG A 352 10.35 1.91 12.65
N ILE A 353 10.31 2.31 13.92
CA ILE A 353 11.50 2.75 14.66
C ILE A 353 12.30 1.53 15.09
N HIS A 354 11.63 0.45 15.52
CA HIS A 354 12.22 -0.81 15.98
C HIS A 354 11.77 -1.99 15.09
N PRO A 355 12.31 -2.13 13.88
CA PRO A 355 11.83 -3.12 12.90
C PRO A 355 12.08 -4.57 13.34
N HIS A 356 13.02 -4.80 14.25
CA HIS A 356 13.38 -6.15 14.74
C HIS A 356 12.46 -6.66 15.85
N THR A 357 11.63 -5.81 16.47
CA THR A 357 10.72 -6.22 17.55
C THR A 357 9.43 -6.82 17.00
N ARG A 358 9.17 -8.08 17.33
CA ARG A 358 7.87 -8.74 17.08
C ARG A 358 6.83 -8.23 18.07
N TRP A 359 5.61 -7.95 17.60
CA TRP A 359 4.57 -7.49 18.50
C TRP A 359 3.21 -8.15 18.24
N ILE A 360 2.47 -8.32 19.32
CA ILE A 360 1.09 -8.84 19.33
C ILE A 360 0.23 -7.85 20.13
N LEU A 361 -0.86 -7.43 19.52
CA LEU A 361 -1.87 -6.58 20.14
C LEU A 361 -3.18 -7.32 20.26
N ASN A 362 -3.55 -7.71 21.48
CA ASN A 362 -4.83 -8.29 21.82
C ASN A 362 -5.83 -7.17 22.13
N HIS A 363 -6.79 -6.94 21.24
CA HIS A 363 -7.77 -5.88 21.41
C HIS A 363 -9.16 -6.46 21.70
N ALA A 364 -9.61 -6.35 22.94
CA ALA A 364 -10.90 -6.81 23.40
C ALA A 364 -11.96 -5.71 23.40
N ARG A 365 -13.18 -6.05 22.98
CA ARG A 365 -14.36 -5.15 22.99
C ARG A 365 -15.35 -5.63 24.05
N PRO A 366 -16.08 -4.70 24.70
CA PRO A 366 -17.06 -5.04 25.74
C PRO A 366 -18.19 -5.96 25.27
N MET A 367 -18.61 -5.83 24.00
CA MET A 367 -19.63 -6.67 23.37
C MET A 367 -19.18 -7.12 21.98
N GLY A 368 -18.10 -7.87 21.89
CA GLY A 368 -17.59 -8.33 20.61
C GLY A 368 -16.42 -9.28 20.72
N ARG A 369 -16.10 -9.94 19.60
CA ARG A 369 -14.94 -10.83 19.53
C ARG A 369 -13.66 -10.03 19.68
N SER A 370 -12.79 -10.45 20.58
CA SER A 370 -11.41 -9.98 20.64
C SER A 370 -10.73 -10.16 19.28
N ARG A 371 -9.84 -9.25 18.93
CA ARG A 371 -9.03 -9.35 17.72
C ARG A 371 -7.57 -9.26 18.06
N ILE A 372 -6.82 -10.19 17.53
CA ILE A 372 -5.37 -10.20 17.61
C ILE A 372 -4.84 -9.50 16.35
N LEU A 373 -3.97 -8.53 16.56
CA LEU A 373 -3.19 -7.85 15.53
C LEU A 373 -1.72 -8.09 15.84
N HIS A 374 -0.88 -8.11 14.83
CA HIS A 374 0.53 -8.41 14.99
C HIS A 374 1.37 -7.71 13.90
N GLY A 375 2.65 -7.57 14.12
CA GLY A 375 3.62 -7.00 13.21
C GLY A 375 5.04 -7.30 13.67
N GLY A 376 5.99 -6.64 13.02
CA GLY A 376 7.41 -6.90 13.17
C GLY A 376 7.88 -8.08 12.31
N PRO A 377 9.15 -8.50 12.43
CA PRO A 377 9.72 -9.55 11.62
C PRO A 377 8.95 -10.85 11.75
N VAL A 378 8.85 -11.58 10.67
CA VAL A 378 8.18 -12.88 10.67
C VAL A 378 9.05 -13.87 11.42
N ALA A 379 8.44 -14.62 12.36
CA ALA A 379 9.14 -15.68 13.06
C ALA A 379 9.89 -16.57 12.07
N GLU A 380 11.02 -17.12 12.51
CA GLU A 380 11.67 -18.22 11.81
C GLU A 380 10.65 -19.32 11.54
N GLY A 381 10.79 -19.99 10.40
CA GLY A 381 9.85 -21.05 10.05
C GLY A 381 9.75 -21.28 8.56
N SER A 382 8.93 -22.26 8.20
CA SER A 382 8.80 -22.74 6.82
C SER A 382 7.82 -21.91 5.98
N ILE A 383 7.95 -22.06 4.66
CA ILE A 383 7.02 -21.54 3.66
C ILE A 383 6.11 -22.67 3.21
N ALA A 384 4.80 -22.53 3.41
CA ALA A 384 3.81 -23.47 2.90
C ALA A 384 3.30 -23.02 1.52
N VAL A 385 3.35 -23.90 0.53
CA VAL A 385 2.79 -23.67 -0.80
C VAL A 385 1.48 -24.42 -0.94
N LEU A 386 0.37 -23.72 -1.18
CA LEU A 386 -0.92 -24.34 -1.41
C LEU A 386 -1.15 -24.61 -2.88
N LEU A 387 -1.24 -25.86 -3.24
CA LEU A 387 -1.42 -26.36 -4.60
C LEU A 387 -2.83 -26.89 -4.84
N HIS A 388 -3.30 -26.83 -6.09
CA HIS A 388 -4.57 -27.40 -6.50
C HIS A 388 -4.53 -27.91 -7.96
N ARG A 389 -5.68 -28.24 -8.55
CA ARG A 389 -5.79 -28.90 -9.87
C ARG A 389 -5.38 -28.06 -11.08
N LYS A 390 -4.97 -26.78 -10.92
CA LYS A 390 -4.65 -25.86 -12.06
C LYS A 390 -3.14 -25.65 -12.17
N PRO A 391 -2.44 -26.30 -13.13
CA PRO A 391 -0.97 -26.28 -13.21
C PRO A 391 -0.38 -24.87 -13.23
N GLY A 392 -0.86 -23.96 -14.08
CA GLY A 392 -0.29 -22.61 -14.21
C GLY A 392 -0.35 -21.78 -12.92
N HIS A 393 -1.37 -21.97 -12.05
CA HIS A 393 -1.39 -21.31 -10.74
C HIS A 393 -0.40 -21.94 -9.77
N ASN A 394 -0.20 -23.28 -9.88
CA ASN A 394 0.79 -23.99 -9.07
C ASN A 394 2.21 -23.56 -9.41
N GLN A 395 2.51 -23.40 -10.70
CA GLN A 395 3.82 -22.90 -11.15
C GLN A 395 4.12 -21.52 -10.59
N GLN A 396 3.17 -20.60 -10.67
CA GLN A 396 3.33 -19.26 -10.07
C GLN A 396 3.55 -19.32 -8.56
N ALA A 397 2.78 -20.16 -7.84
CA ALA A 397 2.96 -20.31 -6.40
C ALA A 397 4.34 -20.88 -6.04
N ARG A 398 4.79 -21.92 -6.76
CA ARG A 398 6.11 -22.53 -6.60
C ARG A 398 7.23 -21.55 -6.90
N ALA A 399 7.16 -20.81 -8.02
CA ALA A 399 8.15 -19.82 -8.39
C ALA A 399 8.34 -18.75 -7.31
N ASN A 400 7.23 -18.18 -6.83
CA ASN A 400 7.27 -17.17 -5.77
C ASN A 400 7.80 -17.76 -4.45
N ALA A 401 7.44 -19.01 -4.11
CA ALA A 401 7.90 -19.64 -2.89
C ALA A 401 9.38 -20.03 -2.95
N ALA A 402 9.85 -20.58 -4.07
CA ALA A 402 11.25 -20.94 -4.27
C ALA A 402 12.15 -19.70 -4.22
N GLU A 403 11.74 -18.61 -4.88
CA GLU A 403 12.49 -17.37 -4.85
C GLU A 403 12.48 -16.72 -3.44
N LEU A 404 11.34 -16.75 -2.75
CA LEU A 404 11.27 -16.28 -1.36
C LEU A 404 12.17 -17.12 -0.45
N ALA A 405 12.19 -18.44 -0.64
CA ALA A 405 13.08 -19.35 0.10
C ALA A 405 14.54 -19.04 -0.16
N ARG A 406 14.92 -18.82 -1.42
CA ARG A 406 16.29 -18.43 -1.82
C ARG A 406 16.73 -17.14 -1.12
N GLN A 407 15.85 -16.13 -1.06
CA GLN A 407 16.16 -14.84 -0.45
C GLN A 407 16.18 -14.88 1.08
N THR A 408 15.45 -15.80 1.70
CA THR A 408 15.24 -15.80 3.17
C THR A 408 15.85 -17.01 3.88
N GLY A 409 16.45 -17.98 3.15
CA GLY A 409 16.98 -19.22 3.72
C GLY A 409 15.93 -20.19 4.29
N ARG A 410 14.64 -19.95 4.03
CA ARG A 410 13.53 -20.74 4.60
C ARG A 410 13.27 -22.01 3.79
N THR A 411 12.83 -23.06 4.46
CA THR A 411 12.42 -24.32 3.80
C THR A 411 11.02 -24.18 3.20
N VAL A 412 10.79 -24.85 2.06
CA VAL A 412 9.49 -24.89 1.37
C VAL A 412 8.81 -26.24 1.57
N ARG A 413 7.53 -26.23 1.89
CA ARG A 413 6.68 -27.44 2.01
C ARG A 413 5.42 -27.26 1.17
N GLU A 414 5.05 -28.30 0.41
CA GLU A 414 3.88 -28.29 -0.48
C GLU A 414 2.68 -28.98 0.15
N TYR A 415 1.53 -28.34 0.07
CA TYR A 415 0.25 -28.86 0.57
C TYR A 415 -0.77 -28.89 -0.57
N ARG A 416 -1.19 -30.09 -0.99
CA ARG A 416 -2.20 -30.25 -2.03
C ARG A 416 -3.60 -30.15 -1.45
N LEU A 417 -4.45 -29.33 -2.07
CA LEU A 417 -5.86 -29.20 -1.72
C LEU A 417 -6.68 -30.24 -2.49
N GLU A 418 -7.10 -31.29 -1.81
CA GLU A 418 -7.83 -32.42 -2.42
C GLU A 418 -9.32 -32.16 -2.63
N PHE A 419 -9.84 -31.03 -2.15
CA PHE A 419 -11.24 -30.64 -2.29
C PHE A 419 -11.49 -29.70 -3.48
N SER A 420 -12.71 -29.79 -4.05
CA SER A 420 -13.14 -28.95 -5.17
C SER A 420 -13.59 -27.55 -4.72
N GLU A 421 -13.64 -26.59 -5.66
CA GLU A 421 -14.20 -25.25 -5.42
C GLU A 421 -15.65 -25.32 -4.91
N ALA A 422 -16.46 -26.24 -5.44
CA ALA A 422 -17.86 -26.45 -5.01
C ALA A 422 -17.94 -27.00 -3.58
N ALA A 423 -17.16 -28.02 -3.25
CA ALA A 423 -17.11 -28.59 -1.90
C ALA A 423 -16.65 -27.54 -0.87
N PHE A 424 -15.69 -26.69 -1.22
CA PHE A 424 -15.21 -25.59 -0.37
C PHE A 424 -16.32 -24.58 -0.07
N VAL A 425 -17.10 -24.16 -1.09
CA VAL A 425 -18.21 -23.21 -0.92
C VAL A 425 -19.33 -23.84 -0.09
N LEU A 426 -19.76 -25.06 -0.43
CA LEU A 426 -20.88 -25.73 0.24
C LEU A 426 -20.59 -25.96 1.73
N ARG A 427 -19.44 -26.53 2.04
CA ARG A 427 -19.01 -26.75 3.44
C ARG A 427 -18.75 -25.45 4.19
N GLY A 428 -18.32 -24.40 3.47
CA GLY A 428 -18.15 -23.07 4.03
C GLY A 428 -19.44 -22.44 4.51
N LEU A 429 -20.58 -22.70 3.85
CA LEU A 429 -21.91 -22.19 4.25
C LEU A 429 -22.35 -22.75 5.62
N VAL A 430 -21.95 -23.98 5.95
CA VAL A 430 -22.27 -24.63 7.22
C VAL A 430 -21.12 -24.56 8.24
N GLY A 431 -20.12 -23.71 8.00
CA GLY A 431 -18.99 -23.51 8.92
C GLY A 431 -17.91 -24.61 8.91
N LEU A 432 -18.06 -25.65 8.06
CA LEU A 432 -17.17 -26.82 7.98
C LEU A 432 -16.15 -26.70 6.82
N THR A 433 -15.54 -25.52 6.65
CA THR A 433 -14.56 -25.30 5.56
C THR A 433 -13.37 -26.26 5.71
N PRO A 434 -13.07 -27.09 4.69
CA PRO A 434 -11.91 -27.96 4.74
C PRO A 434 -10.62 -27.13 4.64
N LEU A 435 -9.67 -27.40 5.52
CA LEU A 435 -8.38 -26.72 5.55
C LEU A 435 -7.26 -27.77 5.67
N PRO A 436 -6.11 -27.54 4.99
CA PRO A 436 -4.94 -28.37 5.21
C PRO A 436 -4.39 -28.16 6.63
N ALA A 437 -3.86 -29.22 7.23
CA ALA A 437 -3.11 -29.13 8.48
C ALA A 437 -1.69 -28.64 8.14
N LEU A 438 -1.42 -27.36 8.38
CA LEU A 438 -0.08 -26.79 8.21
C LEU A 438 0.76 -27.10 9.45
N ASP A 439 2.03 -27.35 9.26
CA ASP A 439 2.98 -27.54 10.34
C ASP A 439 3.02 -26.34 11.29
N SER A 440 3.36 -26.60 12.54
CA SER A 440 3.35 -25.57 13.60
C SER A 440 4.34 -24.44 13.32
N ASP A 441 5.47 -24.73 12.67
CA ASP A 441 6.54 -23.82 12.29
C ASP A 441 6.24 -23.03 11.01
N THR A 442 5.10 -23.25 10.32
CA THR A 442 4.77 -22.48 9.12
C THR A 442 4.60 -21.01 9.45
N ALA A 443 5.39 -20.16 8.80
CA ALA A 443 5.38 -18.71 8.97
C ALA A 443 4.77 -17.96 7.77
N VAL A 444 4.99 -18.45 6.55
CA VAL A 444 4.49 -17.85 5.31
C VAL A 444 3.68 -18.85 4.51
N VAL A 445 2.58 -18.39 3.92
CA VAL A 445 1.76 -19.19 3.00
C VAL A 445 1.77 -18.54 1.63
N VAL A 446 2.23 -19.27 0.63
CA VAL A 446 2.21 -18.86 -0.78
C VAL A 446 1.09 -19.60 -1.51
N ALA A 447 0.25 -18.88 -2.24
CA ALA A 447 -0.91 -19.46 -2.90
C ALA A 447 -1.25 -18.78 -4.24
N GLY A 448 -1.57 -19.58 -5.26
CA GLY A 448 -1.97 -19.10 -6.58
C GLY A 448 -3.45 -19.39 -6.91
N GLY A 449 -4.16 -18.38 -7.43
CA GLY A 449 -5.55 -18.54 -7.88
C GLY A 449 -6.61 -18.45 -6.78
N TRP A 450 -7.87 -18.77 -7.12
CA TRP A 450 -9.01 -18.49 -6.24
C TRP A 450 -9.08 -19.39 -5.00
N LEU A 451 -9.06 -20.70 -5.17
CA LEU A 451 -9.26 -21.66 -4.07
C LEU A 451 -8.11 -21.63 -3.06
N PRO A 452 -6.82 -21.76 -3.47
CA PRO A 452 -5.70 -21.67 -2.54
C PRO A 452 -5.63 -20.33 -1.81
N SER A 453 -5.87 -19.20 -2.51
CA SER A 453 -5.86 -17.88 -1.87
C SER A 453 -6.98 -17.69 -0.84
N ARG A 454 -8.17 -18.25 -1.09
CA ARG A 454 -9.27 -18.25 -0.12
C ARG A 454 -8.95 -19.12 1.10
N THR A 455 -8.38 -20.30 0.87
CA THR A 455 -7.91 -21.20 1.93
C THR A 455 -6.85 -20.52 2.79
N ALA A 456 -5.83 -19.93 2.17
CA ALA A 456 -4.79 -19.14 2.86
C ALA A 456 -5.39 -18.02 3.72
N GLY A 457 -6.37 -17.30 3.19
CA GLY A 457 -7.06 -16.24 3.93
C GLY A 457 -7.88 -16.73 5.13
N ILE A 458 -8.36 -17.98 5.13
CA ILE A 458 -9.02 -18.59 6.29
C ILE A 458 -7.98 -19.07 7.31
N LEU A 459 -6.91 -19.68 6.84
CA LEU A 459 -5.78 -20.11 7.69
C LEU A 459 -5.19 -18.94 8.46
N ALA A 460 -4.92 -17.81 7.78
CA ALA A 460 -4.42 -16.59 8.44
C ALA A 460 -5.38 -16.00 9.47
N ARG A 461 -6.69 -16.20 9.33
CA ARG A 461 -7.67 -15.81 10.37
C ARG A 461 -7.62 -16.70 11.60
N ARG A 462 -7.28 -17.99 11.44
CA ARG A 462 -7.14 -18.96 12.54
C ARG A 462 -5.75 -18.92 13.18
N ARG A 463 -4.73 -18.62 12.37
CA ARG A 463 -3.33 -18.47 12.78
C ARG A 463 -2.86 -17.06 12.38
N PRO A 464 -3.08 -16.05 13.23
CA PRO A 464 -2.79 -14.64 12.90
C PRO A 464 -1.33 -14.35 12.55
N ASN A 465 -0.39 -15.19 12.97
CA ASN A 465 1.05 -15.03 12.69
C ASN A 465 1.42 -15.36 11.23
N LEU A 466 0.53 -16.01 10.48
CA LEU A 466 0.80 -16.35 9.09
C LEU A 466 0.86 -15.10 8.20
N ARG A 467 1.90 -14.99 7.40
CA ARG A 467 2.01 -14.03 6.30
C ARG A 467 1.57 -14.68 5.00
N LEU A 468 1.00 -13.88 4.10
CA LEU A 468 0.43 -14.38 2.85
C LEU A 468 1.08 -13.75 1.62
N VAL A 469 1.55 -14.57 0.69
CA VAL A 469 1.88 -14.18 -0.69
C VAL A 469 0.86 -14.81 -1.62
N LEU A 470 0.01 -14.00 -2.22
CA LEU A 470 -1.10 -14.47 -3.05
C LEU A 470 -0.88 -14.04 -4.50
N ALA A 471 -0.91 -14.99 -5.45
CA ALA A 471 -0.65 -14.73 -6.85
C ALA A 471 -1.89 -14.90 -7.75
N GLY A 472 -1.95 -14.13 -8.83
CA GLY A 472 -2.90 -14.26 -9.92
C GLY A 472 -4.17 -13.41 -9.77
N ARG A 473 -4.93 -13.29 -10.88
CA ARG A 473 -6.08 -12.40 -11.02
C ARG A 473 -7.18 -12.56 -9.96
N LYS A 474 -7.37 -13.79 -9.45
CA LYS A 474 -8.40 -14.12 -8.45
C LYS A 474 -7.84 -14.35 -7.05
N ALA A 475 -6.63 -13.87 -6.78
CA ALA A 475 -5.97 -14.02 -5.49
C ALA A 475 -6.74 -13.39 -4.31
N GLY A 476 -7.67 -12.51 -4.59
CA GLY A 476 -8.51 -11.91 -3.57
C GLY A 476 -8.34 -10.40 -3.48
N ARG A 477 -8.84 -9.84 -2.38
CA ARG A 477 -8.74 -8.42 -2.06
C ARG A 477 -7.39 -8.13 -1.40
N ALA A 478 -6.70 -7.10 -1.88
CA ALA A 478 -5.55 -6.57 -1.16
C ALA A 478 -5.99 -6.01 0.20
N ARG A 479 -5.24 -6.33 1.25
CA ARG A 479 -5.56 -5.98 2.63
C ARG A 479 -4.29 -5.50 3.33
N ASP A 480 -4.48 -4.67 4.33
CA ASP A 480 -3.38 -4.14 5.15
C ASP A 480 -2.97 -5.05 6.32
N ASP A 481 -3.60 -6.24 6.43
CA ASP A 481 -3.45 -7.17 7.53
C ASP A 481 -2.63 -8.43 7.15
N GLY A 482 -1.37 -8.26 6.79
CA GLY A 482 -0.41 -9.37 6.69
C GLY A 482 -0.37 -10.12 5.37
N GLY A 483 -0.93 -9.59 4.27
CA GLY A 483 -0.87 -10.22 2.96
C GLY A 483 -0.36 -9.31 1.84
N VAL A 484 0.39 -9.86 0.90
CA VAL A 484 0.79 -9.22 -0.34
C VAL A 484 0.16 -9.96 -1.51
N ILE A 485 -0.28 -9.24 -2.53
CA ILE A 485 -0.84 -9.82 -3.75
C ILE A 485 0.05 -9.47 -4.92
N ILE A 486 0.46 -10.48 -5.69
CA ILE A 486 1.23 -10.34 -6.92
C ILE A 486 0.29 -10.57 -8.11
N GLN A 487 0.17 -9.58 -8.99
CA GLN A 487 -0.78 -9.59 -10.11
C GLN A 487 -0.20 -8.89 -11.33
N CYS A 488 -0.55 -9.38 -12.51
CA CYS A 488 -0.11 -8.74 -13.76
C CYS A 488 -0.85 -7.43 -14.04
N ARG A 489 -0.15 -6.44 -14.61
CA ARG A 489 -0.69 -5.13 -15.00
C ARG A 489 -1.89 -5.24 -15.93
N HIS A 490 -1.85 -6.18 -16.90
CA HIS A 490 -2.93 -6.42 -17.87
C HIS A 490 -4.25 -6.91 -17.27
N PHE A 491 -4.27 -7.27 -15.96
CA PHE A 491 -5.53 -7.57 -15.28
C PHE A 491 -6.36 -6.31 -15.01
N GLY A 492 -5.76 -5.13 -15.09
CA GLY A 492 -6.44 -3.86 -14.91
C GLY A 492 -7.09 -3.69 -13.54
N LEU A 493 -6.53 -4.28 -12.50
CA LEU A 493 -7.00 -4.12 -11.13
C LEU A 493 -6.55 -2.77 -10.57
N PRO A 494 -7.31 -2.17 -9.62
CA PRO A 494 -6.93 -0.89 -9.06
C PRO A 494 -5.60 -1.01 -8.31
N PRO A 495 -4.72 0.01 -8.37
CA PRO A 495 -3.49 0.01 -7.60
C PRO A 495 -3.77 -0.07 -6.10
N HIS A 496 -2.82 -0.67 -5.36
CA HIS A 496 -2.89 -0.78 -3.90
C HIS A 496 -1.47 -1.01 -3.36
N PRO A 497 -1.05 -0.40 -2.24
CA PRO A 497 0.31 -0.55 -1.71
C PRO A 497 0.76 -1.98 -1.41
N ARG A 498 -0.19 -2.90 -1.17
CA ARG A 498 0.08 -4.34 -1.00
C ARG A 498 -0.27 -5.18 -2.23
N ARG A 499 -0.37 -4.55 -3.39
CA ARG A 499 -0.52 -5.20 -4.68
C ARG A 499 0.68 -4.88 -5.54
N LEU A 500 1.56 -5.84 -5.70
CA LEU A 500 2.70 -5.76 -6.59
C LEU A 500 2.25 -6.11 -7.99
N LEU A 501 2.56 -5.23 -8.94
CA LEU A 501 2.17 -5.38 -10.33
C LEU A 501 3.37 -5.83 -11.16
N THR A 502 3.21 -6.98 -11.82
CA THR A 502 4.19 -7.54 -12.74
C THR A 502 3.73 -7.37 -14.18
N ASP A 503 4.65 -7.35 -15.11
CA ASP A 503 4.34 -7.30 -16.52
C ASP A 503 3.94 -8.69 -17.03
N LEU A 504 4.63 -9.72 -16.55
CA LEU A 504 4.37 -11.12 -16.89
C LEU A 504 3.93 -11.93 -15.66
N PRO A 505 3.19 -13.04 -15.86
CA PRO A 505 3.03 -14.04 -14.82
C PRO A 505 4.39 -14.56 -14.37
N LEU A 506 4.66 -14.54 -13.06
CA LEU A 506 5.91 -15.01 -12.50
C LEU A 506 5.91 -16.55 -12.47
N ASN A 507 6.39 -17.17 -13.54
CA ASN A 507 6.63 -18.60 -13.62
C ASN A 507 8.10 -18.89 -13.31
N ALA A 508 8.39 -19.99 -12.61
CA ALA A 508 9.74 -20.52 -12.60
C ALA A 508 10.05 -21.02 -14.01
N GLY A 509 11.09 -20.53 -14.64
CA GLY A 509 11.53 -20.97 -15.95
C GLY A 509 12.01 -22.44 -16.03
N GLN A 510 11.72 -23.23 -15.02
CA GLN A 510 12.01 -24.66 -14.97
C GLN A 510 10.76 -25.45 -15.35
N SER A 511 10.77 -25.93 -16.58
CA SER A 511 9.94 -27.05 -16.96
C SER A 511 10.45 -28.29 -16.23
N GLU A 512 9.55 -28.99 -15.52
CA GLU A 512 9.84 -30.36 -15.07
C GLU A 512 10.21 -31.17 -16.30
N THR A 513 11.35 -31.78 -16.24
CA THR A 513 12.06 -32.57 -17.19
C THR A 513 11.23 -33.25 -18.27
N SER A 514 11.58 -32.91 -19.50
CA SER A 514 11.78 -33.73 -20.66
C SER A 514 10.92 -34.99 -20.81
N ALA A 515 9.96 -34.89 -21.73
CA ALA A 515 9.47 -36.06 -22.46
C ALA A 515 10.68 -36.88 -22.93
N ASP A 516 10.52 -38.21 -22.95
CA ASP A 516 11.48 -39.10 -23.60
C ASP A 516 11.64 -38.64 -25.07
N PRO A 517 12.85 -38.17 -25.47
CA PRO A 517 13.06 -37.63 -26.79
C PRO A 517 12.89 -38.67 -27.92
N VAL A 518 12.83 -39.95 -27.59
CA VAL A 518 12.72 -41.04 -28.60
C VAL A 518 11.47 -40.84 -29.47
N GLN A 519 10.32 -40.50 -28.90
CA GLN A 519 9.07 -40.28 -29.66
C GLN A 519 9.14 -39.05 -30.60
N TRP A 520 10.00 -38.07 -30.28
CA TRP A 520 10.13 -36.81 -31.00
C TRP A 520 11.48 -36.69 -31.73
N GLN A 521 12.18 -37.84 -31.95
CA GLN A 521 13.57 -37.90 -32.46
C GLN A 521 13.71 -37.23 -33.82
N GLU A 522 12.71 -37.39 -34.71
CA GLU A 522 12.72 -36.74 -36.03
C GLU A 522 12.75 -35.22 -35.93
N TRP A 523 12.02 -34.66 -34.97
CA TRP A 523 12.02 -33.22 -34.73
C TRP A 523 13.31 -32.78 -34.04
N VAL A 524 13.77 -33.53 -33.05
CA VAL A 524 15.02 -33.23 -32.31
C VAL A 524 16.22 -33.21 -33.22
N ASN A 525 16.30 -34.14 -34.21
CA ASN A 525 17.41 -34.27 -35.13
C ASN A 525 17.35 -33.27 -36.31
N ALA A 526 16.28 -32.51 -36.46
CA ALA A 526 16.16 -31.58 -37.56
C ALA A 526 17.12 -30.38 -37.41
N ASN A 527 17.70 -29.94 -38.53
CA ASN A 527 18.61 -28.79 -38.57
C ASN A 527 17.97 -27.49 -38.04
N ARG A 528 16.71 -27.27 -38.41
CA ARG A 528 15.91 -26.16 -37.89
C ARG A 528 14.60 -26.67 -37.31
N ARG A 529 14.35 -26.37 -36.05
CA ARG A 529 13.17 -26.83 -35.27
C ARG A 529 12.23 -25.67 -35.01
N ALA A 530 11.01 -25.80 -35.51
CA ALA A 530 9.94 -24.90 -35.19
C ALA A 530 8.93 -25.57 -34.24
N ALA A 531 8.46 -24.87 -33.22
CA ALA A 531 7.41 -25.37 -32.36
C ALA A 531 6.27 -24.37 -32.25
N VAL A 532 5.03 -24.90 -32.21
CA VAL A 532 3.82 -24.09 -32.03
C VAL A 532 3.06 -24.53 -30.80
N LEU A 533 2.90 -23.64 -29.83
CA LEU A 533 2.12 -23.89 -28.64
C LEU A 533 0.68 -23.38 -28.82
N VAL A 534 -0.29 -24.32 -28.87
CA VAL A 534 -1.70 -23.99 -29.12
C VAL A 534 -2.49 -24.05 -27.82
N GLY A 535 -2.88 -22.89 -27.29
CA GLY A 535 -3.63 -22.79 -26.04
C GLY A 535 -5.12 -23.14 -26.19
N GLY A 536 -5.78 -22.70 -27.27
CA GLY A 536 -7.17 -23.03 -27.61
C GLY A 536 -8.22 -22.06 -27.04
N SER A 537 -9.49 -22.39 -27.19
CA SER A 537 -10.61 -21.53 -26.81
C SER A 537 -10.56 -21.14 -25.30
N SER A 538 -10.82 -19.86 -25.02
CA SER A 538 -10.93 -19.30 -23.68
C SER A 538 -12.26 -18.57 -23.50
N ARG A 539 -12.47 -17.93 -22.34
CA ARG A 539 -13.65 -17.08 -22.11
C ARG A 539 -13.66 -15.83 -22.99
N SER A 540 -12.49 -15.32 -23.36
CA SER A 540 -12.32 -14.11 -24.15
C SER A 540 -12.04 -14.36 -25.62
N HIS A 541 -11.48 -15.51 -26.00
CA HIS A 541 -11.05 -15.82 -27.35
C HIS A 541 -11.68 -17.14 -27.85
N ARG A 542 -11.84 -17.25 -29.15
CA ARG A 542 -12.43 -18.44 -29.76
C ARG A 542 -11.46 -19.03 -30.80
N LEU A 543 -11.08 -20.29 -30.58
CA LEU A 543 -10.48 -21.12 -31.61
C LEU A 543 -11.56 -22.07 -32.15
N GLY A 544 -12.20 -21.69 -33.27
CA GLY A 544 -13.13 -22.52 -33.96
C GLY A 544 -12.45 -23.45 -34.97
N LYS A 545 -13.21 -24.33 -35.65
CA LYS A 545 -12.65 -25.23 -36.65
C LYS A 545 -11.95 -24.47 -37.80
N GLU A 546 -12.58 -23.42 -38.28
CA GLU A 546 -12.06 -22.58 -39.37
C GLU A 546 -10.73 -21.91 -38.97
N GLN A 547 -10.66 -21.31 -37.75
CA GLN A 547 -9.45 -20.69 -37.27
C GLN A 547 -8.35 -21.71 -36.99
N ALA A 548 -8.68 -22.92 -36.53
CA ALA A 548 -7.75 -24.01 -36.34
C ALA A 548 -7.13 -24.48 -37.66
N GLY A 549 -7.96 -24.63 -38.70
CA GLY A 549 -7.47 -24.95 -40.03
C GLY A 549 -6.64 -23.82 -40.66
N LEU A 550 -7.02 -22.55 -40.43
CA LEU A 550 -6.23 -21.39 -40.86
C LEU A 550 -4.87 -21.36 -40.17
N LEU A 551 -4.85 -21.51 -38.86
CA LEU A 551 -3.61 -21.61 -38.07
C LEU A 551 -2.70 -22.69 -38.63
N ALA A 552 -3.21 -23.92 -38.79
CA ALA A 552 -2.45 -25.06 -39.27
C ALA A 552 -1.83 -24.80 -40.66
N ARG A 553 -2.60 -24.32 -41.63
CA ARG A 553 -2.09 -23.98 -42.97
C ARG A 553 -1.03 -22.90 -42.94
N GLN A 554 -1.22 -21.84 -42.13
CA GLN A 554 -0.28 -20.74 -42.06
C GLN A 554 1.06 -21.14 -41.39
N ILE A 555 1.01 -21.93 -40.30
CA ILE A 555 2.22 -22.39 -39.64
C ILE A 555 2.97 -23.44 -40.44
N SER A 556 2.27 -24.34 -41.16
CA SER A 556 2.86 -25.32 -42.06
C SER A 556 3.55 -24.63 -43.25
N ALA A 557 2.87 -23.67 -43.89
CA ALA A 557 3.47 -22.89 -44.97
C ALA A 557 4.69 -22.07 -44.49
N TRP A 558 4.59 -21.47 -43.30
CA TRP A 558 5.70 -20.74 -42.69
C TRP A 558 6.91 -21.67 -42.40
N ALA A 559 6.65 -22.88 -41.86
CA ALA A 559 7.70 -23.86 -41.57
C ALA A 559 8.40 -24.33 -42.86
N GLY A 560 7.63 -24.61 -43.93
CA GLY A 560 8.13 -24.96 -45.25
C GLY A 560 9.03 -23.84 -45.84
N ALA A 561 8.55 -22.58 -45.80
CA ALA A 561 9.32 -21.43 -46.28
C ALA A 561 10.63 -21.18 -45.53
N ASN A 562 10.72 -21.64 -44.29
CA ASN A 562 11.89 -21.50 -43.43
C ASN A 562 12.73 -22.77 -43.30
N ASN A 563 12.44 -23.83 -44.07
CA ASN A 563 13.08 -25.15 -43.98
C ASN A 563 13.13 -25.69 -42.54
N ALA A 564 12.07 -25.50 -41.77
CA ALA A 564 11.99 -25.90 -40.39
C ALA A 564 11.08 -27.13 -40.22
N ARG A 565 11.51 -28.12 -39.42
CA ARG A 565 10.64 -29.23 -38.98
C ARG A 565 9.66 -28.72 -37.94
N LEU A 566 8.35 -28.88 -38.18
CA LEU A 566 7.29 -28.34 -37.35
C LEU A 566 6.81 -29.34 -36.29
N LEU A 567 6.70 -28.92 -35.05
CA LEU A 567 6.04 -29.62 -33.95
C LEU A 567 4.92 -28.75 -33.38
N VAL A 568 3.67 -29.20 -33.52
CA VAL A 568 2.51 -28.51 -32.96
C VAL A 568 2.08 -29.18 -31.64
N VAL A 569 2.15 -28.42 -30.56
CA VAL A 569 1.80 -28.90 -29.22
C VAL A 569 0.44 -28.34 -28.81
N ALA A 570 -0.58 -29.21 -28.86
CA ALA A 570 -1.96 -28.85 -28.53
C ALA A 570 -2.21 -28.97 -27.03
N SER A 571 -2.94 -28.02 -26.45
CA SER A 571 -3.38 -28.06 -25.05
C SER A 571 -4.72 -28.81 -24.88
N ARG A 572 -5.09 -29.06 -23.64
CA ARG A 572 -6.43 -29.61 -23.29
C ARG A 572 -7.60 -28.85 -23.95
N ARG A 573 -7.45 -27.51 -24.10
CA ARG A 573 -8.51 -26.65 -24.67
C ARG A 573 -8.59 -26.72 -26.19
N THR A 574 -7.60 -27.33 -26.83
CA THR A 574 -7.54 -27.50 -28.29
C THR A 574 -8.31 -28.76 -28.75
N GLN A 575 -8.58 -29.71 -27.85
CA GLN A 575 -9.24 -30.99 -28.16
C GLN A 575 -10.49 -30.87 -29.04
N PRO A 576 -11.42 -29.90 -28.84
CA PRO A 576 -12.63 -29.81 -29.69
C PRO A 576 -12.36 -29.50 -31.16
N VAL A 577 -11.17 -29.01 -31.49
CA VAL A 577 -10.77 -28.61 -32.85
C VAL A 577 -9.53 -29.34 -33.37
N ILE A 578 -9.11 -30.39 -32.67
CA ILE A 578 -7.87 -31.13 -33.00
C ILE A 578 -7.86 -31.71 -34.40
N LYS A 579 -9.03 -32.24 -34.88
CA LYS A 579 -9.19 -32.76 -36.25
C LYS A 579 -8.94 -31.67 -37.28
N ALA A 580 -9.59 -30.51 -37.12
CA ALA A 580 -9.43 -29.40 -38.07
C ALA A 580 -7.97 -28.82 -38.04
N LEU A 581 -7.31 -28.94 -36.92
CA LEU A 581 -5.87 -28.58 -36.81
C LEU A 581 -5.02 -29.59 -37.58
N ALA A 582 -5.27 -30.92 -37.41
CA ALA A 582 -4.56 -31.97 -38.09
C ALA A 582 -4.76 -31.94 -39.61
N GLU A 583 -5.99 -31.72 -40.08
CA GLU A 583 -6.33 -31.64 -41.50
C GLU A 583 -5.66 -30.47 -42.24
N GLY A 584 -5.25 -29.43 -41.52
CA GLY A 584 -4.57 -28.26 -42.08
C GLY A 584 -3.04 -28.32 -42.07
N LEU A 585 -2.46 -29.33 -41.43
CA LEU A 585 -1.00 -29.55 -41.36
C LEU A 585 -0.50 -30.34 -42.56
N GLY A 586 0.78 -30.16 -42.93
CA GLY A 586 1.45 -30.94 -43.95
C GLY A 586 1.82 -32.34 -43.46
N GLU A 587 2.05 -33.29 -44.42
CA GLU A 587 2.39 -34.70 -44.12
C GLU A 587 3.62 -34.85 -43.23
N GLN A 588 4.53 -33.89 -43.28
CA GLN A 588 5.76 -33.92 -42.49
C GLN A 588 5.66 -33.22 -41.12
N ASP A 589 4.55 -32.54 -40.83
CA ASP A 589 4.34 -31.81 -39.58
C ASP A 589 3.95 -32.78 -38.48
N LEU A 590 4.53 -32.57 -37.28
CA LEU A 590 4.20 -33.39 -36.11
C LEU A 590 3.16 -32.72 -35.23
N LEU A 591 2.15 -33.47 -34.81
CA LEU A 591 1.07 -32.98 -33.93
C LEU A 591 1.01 -33.80 -32.66
N TYR A 592 1.19 -33.14 -31.53
CA TYR A 592 0.89 -33.68 -30.21
C TYR A 592 -0.54 -33.29 -29.79
N ALA A 593 -1.41 -34.29 -29.70
CA ALA A 593 -2.76 -34.12 -29.12
C ALA A 593 -2.71 -34.37 -27.61
N TRP A 594 -3.05 -33.35 -26.82
CA TRP A 594 -2.93 -33.39 -25.36
C TRP A 594 -3.60 -34.59 -24.70
N GLN A 595 -2.92 -35.27 -23.81
CA GLN A 595 -3.40 -36.33 -22.94
C GLN A 595 -3.11 -36.01 -21.48
N ALA A 596 -3.95 -36.51 -20.56
CA ALA A 596 -3.75 -36.26 -19.13
C ALA A 596 -2.63 -37.18 -18.59
N ASN A 597 -1.69 -36.58 -17.86
CA ASN A 597 -0.56 -37.28 -17.24
C ASN A 597 0.32 -38.08 -18.24
N ASP A 598 0.42 -37.59 -19.45
CA ASP A 598 1.23 -38.21 -20.48
C ASP A 598 2.73 -37.87 -20.27
N PRO A 599 3.58 -38.87 -20.00
CA PRO A 599 5.01 -38.65 -19.82
C PRO A 599 5.73 -38.23 -21.10
N HIS A 600 5.11 -38.45 -22.27
CA HIS A 600 5.68 -38.10 -23.59
C HIS A 600 5.24 -36.72 -24.08
N ASN A 601 4.63 -35.89 -23.25
CA ASN A 601 4.22 -34.52 -23.59
C ASN A 601 5.41 -33.65 -23.97
N PRO A 602 5.54 -33.20 -25.23
CA PRO A 602 6.70 -32.47 -25.71
C PRO A 602 6.72 -31.00 -25.35
N TYR A 603 5.84 -30.52 -24.46
CA TYR A 603 5.73 -29.09 -24.15
C TYR A 603 7.05 -28.49 -23.63
N ALA A 604 7.70 -29.17 -22.68
CA ALA A 604 8.98 -28.75 -22.15
C ALA A 604 10.08 -28.80 -23.20
N LEU A 605 10.15 -29.92 -23.94
CA LEU A 605 11.10 -30.14 -25.03
C LEU A 605 10.98 -29.04 -26.11
N ALA A 606 9.73 -28.70 -26.50
CA ALA A 606 9.45 -27.65 -27.46
C ALA A 606 9.92 -26.26 -26.97
N LEU A 607 9.65 -25.93 -25.69
CA LEU A 607 10.13 -24.69 -25.10
C LEU A 607 11.66 -24.61 -25.07
N GLU A 608 12.33 -25.68 -24.74
CA GLU A 608 13.76 -25.72 -24.53
C GLU A 608 14.53 -25.75 -25.87
N GLN A 609 14.11 -26.60 -26.82
CA GLN A 609 14.90 -26.93 -28.00
C GLN A 609 14.43 -26.27 -29.32
N ALA A 610 13.23 -25.66 -29.38
CA ALA A 610 12.83 -24.98 -30.61
C ALA A 610 13.77 -23.81 -30.96
N HIS A 611 14.21 -23.72 -32.19
CA HIS A 611 14.89 -22.54 -32.74
C HIS A 611 13.85 -21.40 -32.89
N ASP A 612 12.71 -21.71 -33.50
CA ASP A 612 11.60 -20.80 -33.70
C ASP A 612 10.40 -21.26 -32.86
N LEU A 613 9.85 -20.37 -32.05
CA LEU A 613 8.67 -20.64 -31.23
C LEU A 613 7.52 -19.73 -31.64
N ILE A 614 6.35 -20.34 -31.87
CA ILE A 614 5.10 -19.62 -32.13
C ILE A 614 4.12 -19.96 -31.03
N VAL A 615 3.43 -18.96 -30.47
CA VAL A 615 2.46 -19.16 -29.39
C VAL A 615 1.14 -18.49 -29.75
N THR A 616 0.02 -19.19 -29.53
CA THR A 616 -1.29 -18.56 -29.72
C THR A 616 -1.58 -17.54 -28.62
N GLY A 617 -2.02 -16.34 -28.99
CA GLY A 617 -2.03 -15.15 -28.13
C GLY A 617 -3.00 -15.14 -26.95
N GLU A 618 -3.86 -16.17 -26.79
CA GLU A 618 -4.86 -16.22 -25.69
C GLU A 618 -4.38 -16.96 -24.44
N SER A 619 -3.20 -17.58 -24.47
CA SER A 619 -2.69 -18.38 -23.35
C SER A 619 -1.60 -17.64 -22.57
N GLU A 620 -2.01 -16.91 -21.56
CA GLU A 620 -1.14 -16.12 -20.68
C GLU A 620 0.02 -16.92 -20.09
N SER A 621 -0.21 -18.16 -19.65
CA SER A 621 0.85 -19.02 -19.13
C SER A 621 1.85 -19.46 -20.20
N MET A 622 1.37 -19.82 -21.41
CA MET A 622 2.27 -20.18 -22.50
C MET A 622 3.10 -19.00 -22.99
N LEU A 623 2.51 -17.78 -23.03
CA LEU A 623 3.24 -16.56 -23.36
C LEU A 623 4.32 -16.26 -22.31
N ALA A 624 4.01 -16.46 -21.02
CA ALA A 624 4.98 -16.29 -19.95
C ALA A 624 6.10 -17.33 -19.99
N ASP A 625 5.75 -18.60 -20.23
CA ASP A 625 6.73 -19.68 -20.37
C ASP A 625 7.65 -19.43 -21.59
N ALA A 626 7.08 -18.99 -22.71
CA ALA A 626 7.87 -18.62 -23.90
C ALA A 626 8.81 -17.44 -23.62
N ALA A 627 8.32 -16.41 -22.93
CA ALA A 627 9.12 -15.26 -22.57
C ALA A 627 10.29 -15.62 -21.61
N SER A 628 10.10 -16.63 -20.75
CA SER A 628 11.11 -17.05 -19.77
C SER A 628 12.31 -17.80 -20.39
N ARG A 629 12.20 -18.31 -21.64
CA ARG A 629 13.28 -19.08 -22.28
C ARG A 629 14.49 -18.23 -22.72
N GLY A 630 14.43 -16.93 -22.63
CA GLY A 630 15.52 -16.05 -23.03
C GLY A 630 15.76 -15.96 -24.55
N ARG A 631 14.76 -16.28 -25.37
CA ARG A 631 14.78 -16.17 -26.83
C ARG A 631 13.45 -15.57 -27.32
N GLY A 632 13.50 -14.81 -28.42
CA GLY A 632 12.30 -14.25 -29.03
C GLY A 632 11.34 -15.31 -29.55
N PHE A 633 10.06 -14.95 -29.66
CA PHE A 633 9.01 -15.81 -30.19
C PHE A 633 7.96 -15.01 -30.96
N LEU A 634 7.12 -15.71 -31.72
CA LEU A 634 6.04 -15.11 -32.49
C LEU A 634 4.69 -15.37 -31.84
N ILE A 635 3.80 -14.37 -31.86
CA ILE A 635 2.43 -14.51 -31.35
C ILE A 635 1.44 -14.61 -32.49
N TRP A 636 0.76 -15.75 -32.58
CA TRP A 636 -0.35 -15.92 -33.53
C TRP A 636 -1.65 -15.40 -32.93
N PRO A 637 -2.30 -14.36 -33.54
CA PRO A 637 -3.45 -13.72 -32.95
C PRO A 637 -4.70 -14.62 -33.03
N LEU A 638 -5.47 -14.71 -31.92
CA LEU A 638 -6.75 -15.37 -31.86
C LEU A 638 -7.89 -14.34 -31.79
N PRO A 639 -8.97 -14.52 -32.54
CA PRO A 639 -10.10 -13.59 -32.52
C PRO A 639 -10.79 -13.58 -31.15
N GLU A 640 -11.10 -12.37 -30.67
CA GLU A 640 -11.88 -12.19 -29.46
C GLU A 640 -13.35 -12.60 -29.66
N ARG A 641 -13.93 -13.15 -28.60
CA ARG A 641 -15.39 -13.38 -28.55
C ARG A 641 -16.12 -12.06 -28.37
N ALA A 642 -17.27 -11.91 -28.99
CA ALA A 642 -18.18 -10.79 -28.72
C ALA A 642 -18.46 -10.66 -27.23
N ALA A 643 -18.42 -9.42 -26.73
CA ALA A 643 -18.61 -9.15 -25.31
C ALA A 643 -20.06 -9.39 -24.90
N GLY A 644 -20.32 -10.42 -24.11
CA GLY A 644 -21.62 -10.66 -23.47
C GLY A 644 -22.00 -9.55 -22.46
N PRO A 645 -23.26 -9.50 -21.99
CA PRO A 645 -23.79 -8.44 -21.14
C PRO A 645 -22.93 -8.23 -19.87
N TRP A 646 -22.50 -9.29 -19.20
CA TRP A 646 -21.64 -9.21 -18.01
C TRP A 646 -20.25 -8.62 -18.32
N ARG A 647 -19.65 -8.98 -19.45
CA ARG A 647 -18.36 -8.41 -19.87
C ARG A 647 -18.50 -6.92 -20.16
N ARG A 648 -19.57 -6.51 -20.85
CA ARG A 648 -19.86 -5.06 -21.08
C ARG A 648 -20.05 -4.31 -19.77
N PHE A 649 -20.82 -4.85 -18.84
CA PHE A 649 -21.03 -4.26 -17.51
C PHE A 649 -19.73 -4.16 -16.73
N SER A 650 -18.92 -5.23 -16.67
CA SER A 650 -17.65 -5.21 -15.93
C SER A 650 -16.61 -4.27 -16.56
N THR A 651 -16.59 -4.12 -17.89
CA THR A 651 -15.79 -3.13 -18.59
C THR A 651 -16.22 -1.73 -18.20
N TRP A 652 -17.50 -1.43 -18.35
CA TRP A 652 -18.06 -0.14 -17.96
C TRP A 652 -17.78 0.20 -16.48
N ALA A 653 -17.98 -0.75 -15.58
CA ALA A 653 -17.71 -0.54 -14.15
C ALA A 653 -16.23 -0.29 -13.87
N ALA A 654 -15.31 -1.00 -14.55
CA ALA A 654 -13.88 -0.81 -14.42
C ALA A 654 -13.41 0.55 -14.94
N GLU A 655 -13.90 0.96 -16.12
CA GLU A 655 -13.59 2.27 -16.69
C GLU A 655 -14.13 3.41 -15.83
N ARG A 656 -15.37 3.26 -15.34
CA ARG A 656 -15.97 4.24 -14.47
C ARG A 656 -15.25 4.35 -13.13
N ALA A 657 -14.83 3.24 -12.54
CA ALA A 657 -14.09 3.20 -11.29
C ALA A 657 -12.76 3.96 -11.36
N ARG A 658 -12.13 4.00 -12.54
CA ARG A 658 -10.83 4.66 -12.74
C ARG A 658 -10.93 6.16 -12.98
N ARG A 659 -12.13 6.72 -13.18
CA ARG A 659 -12.28 8.14 -13.44
C ARG A 659 -11.92 8.94 -12.21
N PRO A 660 -10.86 9.76 -12.24
CA PRO A 660 -10.53 10.64 -11.14
C PRO A 660 -11.56 11.76 -11.05
N ARG A 661 -11.73 12.29 -9.85
CA ARG A 661 -12.51 13.49 -9.64
C ARG A 661 -11.58 14.59 -9.14
N PHE A 662 -11.60 15.73 -9.82
CA PHE A 662 -10.79 16.88 -9.44
C PHE A 662 -11.69 18.00 -8.89
N ASN A 663 -11.14 18.83 -8.02
CA ASN A 663 -11.74 20.10 -7.64
C ASN A 663 -11.36 21.19 -8.66
N ARG A 664 -11.84 22.43 -8.46
CA ARG A 664 -11.51 23.58 -9.32
C ARG A 664 -10.02 23.93 -9.34
N ARG A 665 -9.24 23.46 -8.40
CA ARG A 665 -7.80 23.69 -8.23
C ARG A 665 -6.94 22.52 -8.72
N GLY A 666 -7.50 21.55 -9.42
CA GLY A 666 -6.78 20.39 -9.92
C GLY A 666 -6.46 19.31 -8.87
N SER A 667 -6.77 19.50 -7.57
CA SER A 667 -6.52 18.45 -6.56
C SER A 667 -7.52 17.32 -6.71
N ILE A 668 -7.03 16.08 -6.60
CA ILE A 668 -7.86 14.88 -6.64
C ILE A 668 -8.80 14.85 -5.45
N ARG A 669 -10.05 14.46 -5.69
CA ARG A 669 -11.10 14.35 -4.67
C ARG A 669 -11.65 12.94 -4.59
N PRO A 670 -12.18 12.52 -3.42
CA PRO A 670 -12.86 11.25 -3.29
C PRO A 670 -13.94 11.06 -4.34
N GLN A 671 -13.98 9.88 -4.94
CA GLN A 671 -15.01 9.52 -5.90
C GLN A 671 -16.40 9.53 -5.21
N GLN A 672 -17.45 9.84 -5.96
CA GLN A 672 -18.82 9.93 -5.46
C GLN A 672 -19.81 9.20 -6.38
N GLY A 673 -20.99 8.90 -5.85
CA GLY A 673 -22.09 8.29 -6.60
C GLY A 673 -21.70 6.95 -7.23
N LEU A 674 -22.10 6.71 -8.47
CA LEU A 674 -21.84 5.46 -9.20
C LEU A 674 -20.34 5.18 -9.40
N THR A 675 -19.51 6.21 -9.60
CA THR A 675 -18.05 6.05 -9.70
C THR A 675 -17.48 5.45 -8.43
N TYR A 676 -17.89 5.95 -7.26
CA TYR A 676 -17.51 5.39 -5.97
C TYR A 676 -17.97 3.94 -5.79
N LEU A 677 -19.24 3.64 -6.14
CA LEU A 677 -19.79 2.28 -6.03
C LEU A 677 -19.03 1.28 -6.91
N CYS A 678 -18.71 1.67 -8.15
CA CYS A 678 -17.89 0.86 -9.05
C CYS A 678 -16.48 0.65 -8.50
N ALA A 679 -15.81 1.70 -8.02
CA ALA A 679 -14.48 1.61 -7.41
C ALA A 679 -14.49 0.67 -6.19
N ARG A 680 -15.51 0.78 -5.36
CA ARG A 680 -15.71 -0.06 -4.19
C ARG A 680 -15.96 -1.53 -4.52
N ALA A 681 -16.73 -1.80 -5.59
CA ALA A 681 -16.99 -3.15 -6.07
C ALA A 681 -15.72 -3.81 -6.62
N LEU A 682 -14.88 -3.06 -7.36
CA LEU A 682 -13.59 -3.54 -7.83
C LEU A 682 -12.60 -3.78 -6.67
N GLU A 683 -12.49 -2.84 -5.76
CA GLU A 683 -11.61 -2.95 -4.59
C GLU A 683 -11.95 -4.19 -3.74
N ARG A 684 -13.24 -4.49 -3.59
CA ARG A 684 -13.73 -5.67 -2.85
C ARG A 684 -13.71 -6.96 -3.66
N ASN A 685 -13.29 -6.91 -4.93
CA ASN A 685 -13.35 -8.03 -5.88
C ASN A 685 -14.79 -8.60 -6.07
N TRP A 686 -15.82 -7.78 -5.91
CA TRP A 686 -17.19 -8.14 -6.30
C TRP A 686 -17.34 -8.15 -7.81
N ILE A 687 -16.64 -7.22 -8.46
CA ILE A 687 -16.48 -7.14 -9.90
C ILE A 687 -14.99 -7.23 -10.21
N LEU A 688 -14.61 -8.03 -11.18
CA LEU A 688 -13.26 -8.05 -11.73
C LEU A 688 -13.27 -7.41 -13.11
N PRO A 689 -12.29 -6.56 -13.45
CA PRO A 689 -12.16 -6.05 -14.82
C PRO A 689 -12.12 -7.21 -15.81
N PRO A 690 -12.64 -7.07 -17.02
CA PRO A 690 -12.53 -8.12 -18.03
C PRO A 690 -11.03 -8.39 -18.30
N ARG A 691 -10.73 -9.67 -18.58
CA ARG A 691 -9.37 -10.05 -18.98
C ARG A 691 -9.12 -9.53 -20.39
N ARG A 692 -8.10 -8.72 -20.55
CA ARG A 692 -7.62 -8.21 -21.82
C ARG A 692 -6.18 -8.66 -21.98
N LEU A 693 -5.83 -9.23 -23.14
CA LEU A 693 -4.50 -9.74 -23.42
C LEU A 693 -3.69 -8.82 -24.32
N GLU A 694 -4.36 -7.85 -24.98
CA GLU A 694 -3.69 -6.88 -25.82
C GLU A 694 -2.59 -6.11 -25.05
N PRO A 695 -2.82 -5.62 -23.82
CA PRO A 695 -1.76 -4.97 -23.07
C PRO A 695 -0.58 -5.89 -22.72
N LEU A 696 -0.83 -7.20 -22.57
CA LEU A 696 0.23 -8.18 -22.39
C LEU A 696 1.06 -8.34 -23.67
N HIS A 697 0.40 -8.43 -24.82
CA HIS A 697 1.08 -8.50 -26.11
C HIS A 697 1.91 -7.24 -26.39
N GLU A 698 1.35 -6.06 -26.11
CA GLU A 698 2.04 -4.77 -26.22
C GLU A 698 3.31 -4.73 -25.35
N ILE A 699 3.23 -5.22 -24.10
CA ILE A 699 4.40 -5.32 -23.21
C ILE A 699 5.46 -6.25 -23.83
N LEU A 700 5.05 -7.41 -24.33
CA LEU A 700 5.97 -8.39 -24.96
C LEU A 700 6.64 -7.80 -26.21
N TYR A 701 5.89 -7.08 -27.06
CA TYR A 701 6.42 -6.42 -28.25
C TYR A 701 7.36 -5.26 -27.90
N THR A 702 6.97 -4.39 -26.97
CA THR A 702 7.79 -3.24 -26.55
C THR A 702 9.10 -3.67 -25.90
N ARG A 703 9.10 -4.82 -25.21
CA ARG A 703 10.32 -5.38 -24.61
C ARG A 703 11.17 -6.16 -25.62
N GLY A 704 10.77 -6.31 -26.86
CA GLY A 704 11.46 -7.14 -27.85
C GLY A 704 11.46 -8.64 -27.52
N LEU A 705 10.52 -9.11 -26.68
CA LEU A 705 10.40 -10.51 -26.30
C LEU A 705 9.63 -11.32 -27.35
N ALA A 706 8.69 -10.68 -28.02
CA ALA A 706 7.89 -11.29 -29.07
C ALA A 706 7.63 -10.31 -30.22
N ALA A 707 7.18 -10.88 -31.35
CA ALA A 707 6.64 -10.12 -32.49
C ALA A 707 5.33 -10.77 -32.96
N PRO A 708 4.46 -10.06 -33.68
CA PRO A 708 3.33 -10.64 -34.36
C PRO A 708 3.75 -11.74 -35.34
N PHE A 709 2.93 -12.79 -35.49
CA PHE A 709 3.17 -13.82 -36.49
C PHE A 709 3.15 -13.22 -37.90
N GLY A 710 4.19 -13.53 -38.70
CA GLY A 710 4.43 -12.93 -40.01
C GLY A 710 5.53 -11.86 -40.01
N GLU A 711 5.98 -11.42 -38.86
CA GLU A 711 7.14 -10.54 -38.70
C GLU A 711 8.42 -11.32 -38.36
N THR A 712 9.55 -10.63 -38.28
CA THR A 712 10.84 -11.24 -37.89
C THR A 712 10.87 -11.55 -36.40
N THR A 713 11.30 -12.77 -36.03
CA THR A 713 11.50 -13.15 -34.64
C THR A 713 12.56 -12.26 -33.99
N PRO A 714 12.31 -11.64 -32.84
CA PRO A 714 13.30 -10.84 -32.13
C PRO A 714 14.51 -11.69 -31.71
N THR A 715 15.71 -11.16 -31.89
CA THR A 715 16.97 -11.91 -31.68
C THR A 715 17.64 -11.69 -30.34
N ALA A 716 17.37 -10.56 -29.72
CA ALA A 716 18.00 -10.21 -28.44
C ALA A 716 17.05 -9.43 -27.54
N PHE A 717 16.98 -9.80 -26.26
CA PHE A 717 16.32 -9.01 -25.23
C PHE A 717 17.00 -9.19 -23.88
N LYS A 718 16.78 -8.22 -23.00
CA LYS A 718 17.30 -8.26 -21.65
C LYS A 718 16.34 -9.10 -20.78
N GLN A 719 16.83 -10.21 -20.26
CA GLN A 719 16.10 -10.98 -19.26
C GLN A 719 15.87 -10.07 -18.04
N THR A 720 14.63 -10.00 -17.57
CA THR A 720 14.28 -9.15 -16.44
C THR A 720 14.26 -9.99 -15.17
N ASP A 721 14.92 -9.49 -14.12
CA ASP A 721 14.88 -10.08 -12.76
C ASP A 721 13.54 -9.76 -12.05
N GLU A 722 12.42 -9.76 -12.82
CA GLU A 722 11.11 -9.35 -12.30
C GLU A 722 10.64 -10.25 -11.16
N LEU A 723 10.92 -11.55 -11.20
CA LEU A 723 10.62 -12.48 -10.12
C LEU A 723 11.39 -12.09 -8.85
N GLN A 724 12.71 -11.95 -8.97
CA GLN A 724 13.58 -11.62 -7.85
C GLN A 724 13.20 -10.28 -7.20
N THR A 725 13.04 -9.24 -8.00
CA THR A 725 12.70 -7.89 -7.50
C THR A 725 11.31 -7.83 -6.89
N THR A 726 10.33 -8.50 -7.50
CA THR A 726 8.95 -8.53 -6.98
C THR A 726 8.87 -9.30 -5.66
N VAL A 727 9.57 -10.45 -5.56
CA VAL A 727 9.59 -11.25 -4.34
C VAL A 727 10.35 -10.53 -3.23
N ALA A 728 11.44 -9.81 -3.54
CA ALA A 728 12.14 -8.97 -2.57
C ALA A 728 11.23 -7.84 -2.02
N GLN A 729 10.46 -7.21 -2.89
CA GLN A 729 9.45 -6.23 -2.45
C GLN A 729 8.36 -6.90 -1.59
N ALA A 730 7.92 -8.11 -1.95
CA ALA A 730 6.95 -8.85 -1.16
C ALA A 730 7.50 -9.20 0.24
N ALA A 731 8.73 -9.68 0.32
CA ALA A 731 9.42 -9.98 1.59
C ALA A 731 9.49 -8.74 2.49
N ARG A 732 9.91 -7.59 1.96
CA ARG A 732 9.93 -6.31 2.69
C ARG A 732 8.53 -5.91 3.19
N LEU A 733 7.50 -6.00 2.34
CA LEU A 733 6.12 -5.69 2.75
C LEU A 733 5.57 -6.65 3.80
N LEU A 734 6.04 -7.87 3.84
CA LEU A 734 5.69 -8.87 4.85
C LEU A 734 6.54 -8.79 6.10
N GLU A 735 7.60 -7.96 6.10
CA GLU A 735 8.57 -7.88 7.19
C GLU A 735 9.29 -9.22 7.40
N VAL A 736 9.61 -9.92 6.31
CA VAL A 736 10.42 -11.15 6.32
C VAL A 736 11.88 -10.75 6.16
N GLU A 737 12.76 -11.21 7.03
CA GLU A 737 14.19 -10.99 6.91
C GLU A 737 14.74 -11.62 5.63
N SER A 738 15.56 -10.85 4.89
CA SER A 738 16.23 -11.29 3.66
C SER A 738 17.72 -11.47 3.93
N LEU A 739 18.33 -12.46 3.29
CA LEU A 739 19.76 -12.75 3.39
C LEU A 739 20.64 -11.77 2.57
N GLU A 740 20.05 -10.97 1.69
CA GLU A 740 20.79 -10.02 0.87
C GLU A 740 20.92 -8.66 1.58
N PRO A 741 22.15 -8.10 1.69
CA PRO A 741 22.34 -6.72 2.17
C PRO A 741 21.79 -5.70 1.16
N GLU A 742 21.35 -4.55 1.64
CA GLU A 742 20.67 -3.46 0.91
C GLU A 742 21.48 -2.78 -0.24
N SER A 743 22.52 -3.35 -0.76
CA SER A 743 23.48 -2.71 -1.64
C SER A 743 23.14 -2.75 -3.12
N ASN A 744 21.99 -2.32 -3.60
CA ASN A 744 21.88 -2.01 -5.06
C ASN A 744 20.63 -1.25 -5.54
N VAL A 745 19.95 -0.49 -4.70
CA VAL A 745 18.77 0.28 -5.16
C VAL A 745 19.10 1.71 -5.62
N SER A 746 20.33 2.20 -5.41
CA SER A 746 20.68 3.60 -5.70
C SER A 746 21.24 3.89 -7.11
N GLN A 747 21.53 2.86 -7.93
CA GLN A 747 22.22 3.11 -9.21
C GLN A 747 21.35 3.03 -10.48
N SER A 748 20.08 2.65 -10.40
CA SER A 748 19.24 2.54 -11.62
C SER A 748 18.38 3.78 -11.95
N ARG A 749 18.48 4.88 -11.20
CA ARG A 749 17.68 6.09 -11.45
C ARG A 749 18.39 7.25 -12.18
N SER A 750 19.69 7.13 -12.50
CA SER A 750 20.44 8.25 -13.09
C SER A 750 20.60 8.19 -14.63
N THR A 751 20.00 7.23 -15.34
CA THR A 751 20.18 7.08 -16.79
C THR A 751 18.97 7.43 -17.65
N HIS A 752 17.91 8.02 -17.10
CA HIS A 752 16.70 8.38 -17.89
C HIS A 752 16.46 9.90 -18.07
N GLU A 753 17.40 10.76 -17.67
CA GLU A 753 17.24 12.23 -17.83
C GLU A 753 18.12 12.86 -18.91
N GLN A 754 18.77 12.09 -19.79
CA GLN A 754 19.60 12.68 -20.87
C GLN A 754 19.18 12.27 -22.28
N SER A 755 17.91 12.27 -22.60
CA SER A 755 17.50 12.32 -24.02
C SER A 755 16.09 12.92 -24.15
N ASN A 756 16.02 14.21 -24.09
CA ASN A 756 15.00 15.03 -24.79
C ASN A 756 15.45 16.50 -24.79
N HIS A 757 16.22 16.84 -25.83
CA HIS A 757 16.27 18.18 -26.42
C HIS A 757 15.59 18.09 -27.77
#